data_8f169fa3ebac0a9748c37b6bd7085076
#
_entry.id   8f169fa3ebac0a9748c37b6bd7085076
#
_cell.length_a   1.000
_cell.length_b   1.000
_cell.length_c   1.000
_cell.angle_alpha   90.00
_cell.angle_beta   90.00
_cell.angle_gamma   90.00
#
_symmetry.space_group_name_H-M   'P 1'
#
loop_
_entity.id
_entity.type
_entity.pdbx_description
1 polymer ?
#
loop_
_entity_poly.entity_id
_entity_poly.type
_entity_poly.pdbx_seq_one_letter_code
_entity_poly.pdbx_strand_id
1 'polypeptide(L)'
;MKRKLAIIGLDSFSYEWLEPLFSRGYLSNVKRLMEKGSFCLLKTPIVGATPHNWATISTGATFSRHGCVWHVKAPGAVKPLHGFSSSTLLAEPIWAVVSRVGGKSILIDVPQSYPVLWKNVVHVGEDGRPDSSYRCIQVSKAYLSEDLYEQYTRRAQLAAHPLPEYYRVLVKAHLVKVLVRRANGWKGLETSDLYEAEIPIYLEGMKYASQAKSTREDVKVITKFYLLIKPADKLVELYSERVVDAKLGVSKLGSWSNWILYKFPVEGEVIEAYFRFKLLRLENEGRSLHIYLSQIYPARAFTHPEDLSEELIRECGPYLQTPTRQQVGLCGACDVYTFIEELEYQGLWYAKASRYILKNREWDLFYIKYHAPDFLNHLCAYMIDERHPLYDPERLEEGWELWARVLEPVDEIVETVMETIEDGIIVIVSDHGSKLMHPLYMYTTILAGRVIIEALERKGYVVRRPNGEVDWTKSIVRPGSFGYNLSVKGRDPDGIIDPDDFEKTRLEVIEILRELKNPIVNSHIFKLVCRRENAEALGYGGDRCADIFVWPNFGDRLELEYEKITKEDYEKIGITDIGTWEWPMGIPTGAHSDIAMLLISGPGIKKSYRCTRKYSLLNVVPTICHVAGLPKPRDYEGGIIMEILN
;
A
#
# COMPACT_ATOMS: atom_id res chain seq x y z
N MET A 1 -23.11 11.86 -20.78
CA MET A 1 -22.47 10.56 -21.01
C MET A 1 -23.49 9.64 -21.67
N LYS A 2 -23.12 8.79 -22.62
CA LYS A 2 -24.08 7.88 -23.28
C LYS A 2 -24.40 6.65 -22.43
N ARG A 3 -23.43 6.20 -21.60
CA ARG A 3 -23.56 4.99 -20.77
C ARG A 3 -22.90 5.18 -19.41
N LYS A 4 -23.46 4.59 -18.37
CA LYS A 4 -22.80 4.48 -17.06
C LYS A 4 -21.53 3.65 -17.17
N LEU A 5 -20.53 3.99 -16.36
CA LEU A 5 -19.23 3.32 -16.35
C LEU A 5 -18.83 2.99 -14.90
N ALA A 6 -18.55 1.73 -14.64
CA ALA A 6 -17.97 1.29 -13.38
C ALA A 6 -16.57 0.71 -13.59
N ILE A 7 -15.60 1.16 -12.81
CA ILE A 7 -14.21 0.69 -12.79
C ILE A 7 -13.91 0.15 -11.39
N ILE A 8 -13.54 -1.12 -11.31
CA ILE A 8 -13.12 -1.81 -10.09
C ILE A 8 -11.63 -2.08 -10.23
N GLY A 9 -10.82 -1.27 -9.60
CA GLY A 9 -9.37 -1.39 -9.57
C GLY A 9 -8.91 -2.30 -8.44
N LEU A 10 -8.16 -3.34 -8.76
CA LEU A 10 -7.66 -4.34 -7.81
C LEU A 10 -6.13 -4.32 -7.82
N ASP A 11 -5.53 -3.82 -6.74
CA ASP A 11 -4.08 -3.73 -6.63
C ASP A 11 -3.43 -5.11 -6.58
N SER A 12 -2.41 -5.37 -7.40
CA SER A 12 -1.67 -6.64 -7.44
C SER A 12 -2.50 -7.89 -7.80
N PHE A 13 -3.75 -7.74 -8.25
CA PHE A 13 -4.62 -8.89 -8.48
C PHE A 13 -4.17 -9.70 -9.70
N SER A 14 -3.83 -10.98 -9.46
CA SER A 14 -3.32 -11.87 -10.50
C SER A 14 -4.43 -12.70 -11.13
N TYR A 15 -4.37 -12.83 -12.46
CA TYR A 15 -5.30 -13.69 -13.22
C TYR A 15 -5.15 -15.17 -12.84
N GLU A 16 -4.00 -15.58 -12.33
CA GLU A 16 -3.69 -16.96 -11.92
C GLU A 16 -4.52 -17.39 -10.70
N TRP A 17 -5.06 -16.45 -9.94
CA TRP A 17 -5.94 -16.74 -8.80
C TRP A 17 -7.38 -17.06 -9.20
N LEU A 18 -7.81 -16.65 -10.41
CA LEU A 18 -9.20 -16.76 -10.83
C LEU A 18 -9.69 -18.20 -10.90
N GLU A 19 -8.96 -19.09 -11.60
CA GLU A 19 -9.39 -20.48 -11.74
C GLU A 19 -9.42 -21.25 -10.41
N PRO A 20 -8.39 -21.17 -9.55
CA PRO A 20 -8.46 -21.75 -8.21
C PRO A 20 -9.63 -21.25 -7.35
N LEU A 21 -9.98 -19.97 -7.43
CA LEU A 21 -11.11 -19.39 -6.70
C LEU A 21 -12.46 -19.84 -7.31
N PHE A 22 -12.58 -19.81 -8.63
CA PHE A 22 -13.81 -20.25 -9.33
C PHE A 22 -14.13 -21.73 -9.13
N SER A 23 -13.11 -22.59 -9.12
CA SER A 23 -13.29 -24.03 -8.89
C SER A 23 -13.75 -24.36 -7.47
N ARG A 24 -13.46 -23.46 -6.51
CA ARG A 24 -13.93 -23.55 -5.12
C ARG A 24 -15.26 -22.84 -4.88
N GLY A 25 -15.86 -22.25 -5.91
CA GLY A 25 -17.15 -21.57 -5.81
C GLY A 25 -17.09 -20.10 -5.38
N TYR A 26 -15.89 -19.52 -5.24
CA TYR A 26 -15.70 -18.11 -4.91
C TYR A 26 -15.79 -17.22 -6.16
N LEU A 27 -16.02 -15.90 -5.96
CA LEU A 27 -16.05 -14.87 -7.00
C LEU A 27 -17.05 -15.19 -8.16
N SER A 28 -18.23 -15.63 -7.81
CA SER A 28 -19.27 -16.08 -8.78
C SER A 28 -19.74 -14.97 -9.73
N ASN A 29 -19.84 -13.73 -9.23
CA ASN A 29 -20.24 -12.58 -10.04
C ASN A 29 -19.11 -12.10 -10.94
N VAL A 30 -17.86 -12.17 -10.50
CA VAL A 30 -16.68 -11.92 -11.34
C VAL A 30 -16.63 -12.95 -12.48
N LYS A 31 -16.87 -14.24 -12.19
CA LYS A 31 -16.96 -15.30 -13.20
C LYS A 31 -18.07 -15.00 -14.21
N ARG A 32 -19.28 -14.66 -13.75
CA ARG A 32 -20.40 -14.27 -14.60
C ARG A 32 -20.10 -13.04 -15.47
N LEU A 33 -19.37 -12.05 -14.91
CA LEU A 33 -18.92 -10.89 -15.67
C LEU A 33 -17.92 -11.28 -16.76
N MET A 34 -17.00 -12.21 -16.47
CA MET A 34 -16.03 -12.73 -17.44
C MET A 34 -16.72 -13.47 -18.59
N GLU A 35 -17.79 -14.24 -18.33
CA GLU A 35 -18.61 -14.89 -19.35
C GLU A 35 -19.37 -13.88 -20.24
N LYS A 36 -19.73 -12.72 -19.70
CA LYS A 36 -20.44 -11.65 -20.41
C LYS A 36 -19.52 -10.65 -21.10
N GLY A 37 -18.22 -10.75 -20.93
CA GLY A 37 -17.25 -9.77 -21.39
C GLY A 37 -16.03 -10.35 -22.07
N SER A 38 -15.01 -9.51 -22.17
CA SER A 38 -13.70 -9.84 -22.74
C SER A 38 -12.62 -9.71 -21.68
N PHE A 39 -11.67 -10.65 -21.69
CA PHE A 39 -10.53 -10.71 -20.80
C PHE A 39 -9.22 -10.51 -21.55
N CYS A 40 -8.35 -9.62 -21.08
CA CYS A 40 -7.03 -9.37 -21.65
C CYS A 40 -5.95 -9.35 -20.56
N LEU A 41 -4.80 -9.89 -20.87
CA LEU A 41 -3.58 -9.63 -20.09
C LEU A 41 -2.98 -8.29 -20.51
N LEU A 42 -2.52 -7.53 -19.51
CA LEU A 42 -1.88 -6.25 -19.72
C LEU A 42 -0.43 -6.32 -19.28
N LYS A 43 0.43 -5.57 -19.96
CA LYS A 43 1.83 -5.38 -19.56
C LYS A 43 1.99 -4.02 -18.89
N THR A 44 2.60 -4.00 -17.72
CA THR A 44 2.93 -2.77 -17.02
C THR A 44 4.15 -2.09 -17.61
N PRO A 45 4.22 -0.75 -17.66
CA PRO A 45 5.41 -0.04 -18.10
C PRO A 45 6.59 -0.28 -17.14
N ILE A 46 6.33 -0.14 -15.83
CA ILE A 46 7.27 -0.47 -14.75
C ILE A 46 6.54 -1.33 -13.73
N VAL A 47 7.21 -2.39 -13.28
CA VAL A 47 6.74 -3.27 -12.22
C VAL A 47 6.91 -2.57 -10.86
N GLY A 48 5.97 -2.78 -9.94
CA GLY A 48 6.06 -2.33 -8.56
C GLY A 48 5.84 -0.84 -8.32
N ALA A 49 5.48 -0.07 -9.35
CA ALA A 49 5.24 1.37 -9.24
C ALA A 49 3.74 1.69 -9.16
N THR A 50 3.06 1.27 -8.11
CA THR A 50 1.60 1.44 -7.90
C THR A 50 1.08 2.83 -8.30
N PRO A 51 1.60 3.97 -7.78
CA PRO A 51 1.08 5.29 -8.16
C PRO A 51 1.30 5.64 -9.63
N HIS A 52 2.40 5.13 -10.24
CA HIS A 52 2.68 5.29 -11.66
C HIS A 52 1.66 4.52 -12.50
N ASN A 53 1.43 3.24 -12.16
CA ASN A 53 0.54 2.38 -12.93
C ASN A 53 -0.92 2.83 -12.86
N TRP A 54 -1.40 3.24 -11.66
CA TRP A 54 -2.74 3.80 -11.51
C TRP A 54 -2.90 5.13 -12.24
N ALA A 55 -1.87 6.00 -12.26
CA ALA A 55 -1.89 7.21 -13.08
C ALA A 55 -1.98 6.86 -14.57
N THR A 56 -1.21 5.86 -15.04
CA THR A 56 -1.27 5.35 -16.42
C THR A 56 -2.66 4.80 -16.76
N ILE A 57 -3.28 3.98 -15.88
CA ILE A 57 -4.64 3.45 -16.08
C ILE A 57 -5.66 4.57 -16.17
N SER A 58 -5.56 5.58 -15.29
CA SER A 58 -6.56 6.65 -15.19
C SER A 58 -6.46 7.71 -16.28
N THR A 59 -5.28 7.88 -16.89
CA THR A 59 -5.02 8.93 -17.90
C THR A 59 -4.77 8.39 -19.31
N GLY A 60 -4.33 7.14 -19.45
CA GLY A 60 -3.82 6.58 -20.70
C GLY A 60 -2.49 7.17 -21.15
N ALA A 61 -1.75 7.82 -20.25
CA ALA A 61 -0.51 8.54 -20.51
C ALA A 61 0.70 7.89 -19.83
N THR A 62 1.89 8.17 -20.34
CA THR A 62 3.17 7.73 -19.75
C THR A 62 3.62 8.66 -18.63
N PHE A 63 4.69 8.29 -17.91
CA PHE A 63 5.27 9.11 -16.85
C PHE A 63 5.67 10.51 -17.35
N SER A 64 6.23 10.61 -18.54
CA SER A 64 6.63 11.90 -19.12
C SER A 64 5.46 12.90 -19.21
N ARG A 65 4.23 12.41 -19.26
CA ARG A 65 2.99 13.21 -19.30
C ARG A 65 2.32 13.33 -17.94
N HIS A 66 2.07 12.21 -17.25
CA HIS A 66 1.35 12.25 -15.97
C HIS A 66 2.22 12.60 -14.76
N GLY A 67 3.54 12.36 -14.80
CA GLY A 67 4.52 12.78 -13.81
C GLY A 67 4.42 12.15 -12.42
N CYS A 68 3.68 11.05 -12.24
CA CYS A 68 3.44 10.40 -10.94
C CYS A 68 4.33 9.18 -10.73
N VAL A 69 5.00 9.14 -9.58
CA VAL A 69 5.75 8.01 -9.00
C VAL A 69 5.71 8.18 -7.48
N TRP A 70 6.10 7.19 -6.67
CA TRP A 70 6.02 7.24 -5.19
C TRP A 70 6.43 8.59 -4.60
N HIS A 71 7.63 9.07 -4.93
CA HIS A 71 8.15 10.36 -4.54
C HIS A 71 8.74 11.05 -5.76
N VAL A 72 8.07 12.07 -6.24
CA VAL A 72 8.55 12.86 -7.40
C VAL A 72 9.63 13.80 -6.91
N LYS A 73 10.87 13.51 -7.27
CA LYS A 73 12.06 14.32 -6.98
C LYS A 73 12.62 14.87 -8.30
N ALA A 74 11.95 15.88 -8.81
CA ALA A 74 12.40 16.57 -10.03
C ALA A 74 13.71 17.34 -9.79
N PRO A 75 14.53 17.57 -10.84
CA PRO A 75 15.66 18.49 -10.75
C PRO A 75 15.20 19.88 -10.25
N GLY A 76 15.95 20.48 -9.33
CA GLY A 76 15.63 21.78 -8.73
C GLY A 76 14.53 21.78 -7.66
N ALA A 77 13.86 20.66 -7.43
CA ALA A 77 12.79 20.59 -6.44
C ALA A 77 13.32 20.67 -5.00
N VAL A 78 12.78 21.59 -4.20
CA VAL A 78 13.12 21.75 -2.78
C VAL A 78 12.59 20.59 -1.94
N LYS A 79 11.37 20.12 -2.25
CA LYS A 79 10.71 19.00 -1.57
C LYS A 79 10.15 18.02 -2.59
N PRO A 80 10.18 16.72 -2.28
CA PRO A 80 9.51 15.74 -3.13
C PRO A 80 8.01 15.94 -3.09
N LEU A 81 7.35 15.74 -4.25
CA LEU A 81 5.90 15.64 -4.34
C LEU A 81 5.46 14.20 -4.11
N HIS A 82 4.27 14.03 -3.58
CA HIS A 82 3.70 12.70 -3.33
C HIS A 82 2.92 12.22 -4.54
N GLY A 83 3.31 11.07 -5.12
CA GLY A 83 2.75 10.58 -6.38
C GLY A 83 1.29 10.12 -6.34
N PHE A 84 0.71 9.96 -5.15
CA PHE A 84 -0.71 9.66 -5.00
C PHE A 84 -1.61 10.90 -4.94
N SER A 85 -1.05 12.08 -4.74
CA SER A 85 -1.83 13.31 -4.66
C SER A 85 -2.34 13.75 -6.04
N SER A 86 -3.59 14.22 -6.10
CA SER A 86 -4.17 14.83 -7.30
C SER A 86 -3.39 16.06 -7.76
N SER A 87 -2.77 16.81 -6.83
CA SER A 87 -1.92 17.96 -7.15
C SER A 87 -0.60 17.58 -7.85
N THR A 88 -0.24 16.31 -7.81
CA THR A 88 0.94 15.78 -8.49
C THR A 88 0.62 15.31 -9.91
N LEU A 89 -0.63 14.97 -10.20
CA LEU A 89 -1.05 14.48 -11.51
C LEU A 89 -1.06 15.61 -12.55
N LEU A 90 -0.29 15.48 -13.63
CA LEU A 90 -0.20 16.47 -14.71
C LEU A 90 -1.17 16.18 -15.86
N ALA A 91 -1.47 14.90 -16.14
CA ALA A 91 -2.35 14.49 -17.21
C ALA A 91 -3.83 14.45 -16.77
N GLU A 92 -4.75 14.61 -17.71
CA GLU A 92 -6.20 14.58 -17.45
C GLU A 92 -6.69 13.16 -17.11
N PRO A 93 -7.18 12.88 -15.89
CA PRO A 93 -7.73 11.56 -15.54
C PRO A 93 -9.18 11.40 -16.02
N ILE A 94 -9.67 10.17 -16.09
CA ILE A 94 -11.00 9.84 -16.59
C ILE A 94 -12.13 10.55 -15.84
N TRP A 95 -12.03 10.77 -14.53
CA TRP A 95 -13.04 11.53 -13.77
C TRP A 95 -13.04 13.02 -14.10
N ALA A 96 -11.90 13.59 -14.53
CA ALA A 96 -11.85 14.95 -15.07
C ALA A 96 -12.54 15.02 -16.44
N VAL A 97 -12.38 14.00 -17.28
CA VAL A 97 -13.12 13.88 -18.55
C VAL A 97 -14.62 13.83 -18.30
N VAL A 98 -15.08 13.02 -17.33
CA VAL A 98 -16.49 12.94 -16.94
C VAL A 98 -17.00 14.28 -16.43
N SER A 99 -16.26 14.95 -15.54
CA SER A 99 -16.61 16.30 -15.06
C SER A 99 -16.68 17.33 -16.19
N ARG A 100 -15.75 17.26 -17.17
CA ARG A 100 -15.71 18.15 -18.34
C ARG A 100 -16.95 18.05 -19.23
N VAL A 101 -17.59 16.87 -19.28
CA VAL A 101 -18.86 16.68 -20.02
C VAL A 101 -20.10 16.82 -19.13
N GLY A 102 -19.95 17.34 -17.90
CA GLY A 102 -21.05 17.58 -16.97
C GLY A 102 -21.53 16.35 -16.20
N GLY A 103 -20.84 15.21 -16.30
CA GLY A 103 -21.17 13.98 -15.59
C GLY A 103 -20.77 14.01 -14.11
N LYS A 104 -21.25 13.03 -13.35
CA LYS A 104 -21.05 12.84 -11.92
C LYS A 104 -20.17 11.62 -11.65
N SER A 105 -19.15 11.77 -10.81
CA SER A 105 -18.22 10.71 -10.46
C SER A 105 -18.31 10.33 -8.97
N ILE A 106 -18.26 9.05 -8.68
CA ILE A 106 -18.05 8.49 -7.34
C ILE A 106 -16.69 7.81 -7.33
N LEU A 107 -15.79 8.26 -6.46
CA LEU A 107 -14.42 7.78 -6.34
C LEU A 107 -14.18 7.26 -4.93
N ILE A 108 -13.79 5.99 -4.78
CA ILE A 108 -13.50 5.37 -3.49
C ILE A 108 -12.04 4.91 -3.49
N ASP A 109 -11.23 5.53 -2.65
CA ASP A 109 -9.79 5.25 -2.44
C ASP A 109 -8.95 5.23 -3.72
N VAL A 110 -9.32 6.03 -4.72
CA VAL A 110 -8.65 6.09 -6.03
C VAL A 110 -7.39 6.95 -5.94
N PRO A 111 -6.21 6.43 -6.35
CA PRO A 111 -4.98 7.22 -6.43
C PRO A 111 -5.14 8.47 -7.30
N GLN A 112 -4.46 9.56 -6.93
CA GLN A 112 -4.50 10.86 -7.60
C GLN A 112 -5.90 11.53 -7.66
N SER A 113 -6.84 11.12 -6.82
CA SER A 113 -8.19 11.73 -6.77
C SER A 113 -8.39 12.70 -5.60
N TYR A 114 -7.48 12.72 -4.63
CA TYR A 114 -7.52 13.61 -3.47
C TYR A 114 -6.26 14.50 -3.37
N PRO A 115 -6.39 15.79 -2.97
CA PRO A 115 -7.62 16.53 -2.73
C PRO A 115 -8.52 16.65 -3.98
N VAL A 116 -9.83 16.74 -3.77
CA VAL A 116 -10.80 16.81 -4.88
C VAL A 116 -10.67 18.15 -5.60
N LEU A 117 -10.29 18.11 -6.87
CA LEU A 117 -10.05 19.30 -7.72
C LEU A 117 -11.15 19.51 -8.79
N TRP A 118 -12.08 18.57 -8.92
CA TRP A 118 -13.08 18.55 -9.99
C TRP A 118 -14.50 18.71 -9.44
N LYS A 119 -15.38 19.24 -10.29
CA LYS A 119 -16.81 19.38 -9.95
C LYS A 119 -17.55 18.05 -10.07
N ASN A 120 -18.68 17.94 -9.38
CA ASN A 120 -19.56 16.77 -9.45
C ASN A 120 -18.87 15.45 -9.05
N VAL A 121 -17.99 15.50 -8.07
CA VAL A 121 -17.28 14.34 -7.53
C VAL A 121 -17.72 14.07 -6.11
N VAL A 122 -18.17 12.85 -5.84
CA VAL A 122 -18.26 12.25 -4.51
C VAL A 122 -16.97 11.46 -4.30
N HIS A 123 -16.28 11.71 -3.20
CA HIS A 123 -15.03 11.05 -2.88
C HIS A 123 -15.07 10.41 -1.48
N VAL A 124 -14.55 9.20 -1.35
CA VAL A 124 -14.42 8.47 -0.09
C VAL A 124 -12.97 8.03 0.07
N GLY A 125 -12.43 8.22 1.25
CA GLY A 125 -11.05 7.89 1.58
C GLY A 125 -10.13 9.10 1.50
N GLU A 126 -8.84 8.86 1.38
CA GLU A 126 -7.81 9.88 1.18
C GLU A 126 -7.30 9.82 -0.27
N ASP A 127 -6.00 9.66 -0.47
CA ASP A 127 -5.37 9.69 -1.78
C ASP A 127 -5.05 8.29 -2.35
N GLY A 128 -5.68 7.25 -1.83
CA GLY A 128 -5.47 5.87 -2.27
C GLY A 128 -4.10 5.28 -1.90
N ARG A 129 -3.34 5.96 -1.04
CA ARG A 129 -2.08 5.42 -0.52
C ARG A 129 -2.31 4.20 0.34
N PRO A 130 -1.58 3.11 0.11
CA PRO A 130 -1.73 1.90 0.91
C PRO A 130 -1.28 2.08 2.37
N ASP A 131 -0.47 3.08 2.63
CA ASP A 131 0.11 3.36 3.94
C ASP A 131 -0.26 4.76 4.47
N SER A 132 -1.41 5.30 4.03
CA SER A 132 -1.84 6.64 4.43
C SER A 132 -2.02 6.74 5.95
N SER A 133 -1.29 7.67 6.51
CA SER A 133 -1.40 8.09 7.90
C SER A 133 -1.73 9.59 8.00
N TYR A 134 -2.21 10.18 6.90
CA TYR A 134 -2.38 11.64 6.86
C TYR A 134 -3.38 12.14 7.90
N ARG A 135 -4.57 11.52 7.98
CA ARG A 135 -5.63 11.94 8.91
C ARG A 135 -5.72 11.08 10.17
N CYS A 136 -5.12 9.90 10.21
CA CYS A 136 -5.20 9.05 11.39
C CYS A 136 -4.59 9.73 12.62
N ILE A 137 -5.11 9.44 13.79
CA ILE A 137 -4.47 9.85 15.04
C ILE A 137 -3.25 8.97 15.29
N GLN A 138 -3.42 7.65 15.20
CA GLN A 138 -2.37 6.66 15.40
C GLN A 138 -2.53 5.51 14.40
N VAL A 139 -1.43 5.03 13.84
CA VAL A 139 -1.40 3.78 13.06
C VAL A 139 -1.58 2.57 13.97
N SER A 140 -1.97 1.43 13.41
CA SER A 140 -2.11 0.18 14.17
C SER A 140 -0.80 -0.21 14.89
N LYS A 141 -0.91 -0.74 16.11
CA LYS A 141 0.21 -1.07 17.00
C LYS A 141 -0.03 -2.32 17.83
N ALA A 142 1.07 -3.01 18.13
CA ALA A 142 1.12 -3.99 19.22
C ALA A 142 1.64 -3.35 20.50
N TYR A 143 0.96 -3.63 21.60
CA TYR A 143 1.40 -3.32 22.95
C TYR A 143 1.82 -4.62 23.62
N LEU A 144 3.10 -4.72 23.94
CA LEU A 144 3.77 -5.96 24.36
C LEU A 144 4.37 -5.81 25.75
N SER A 145 4.18 -6.81 26.60
CA SER A 145 4.97 -6.96 27.83
C SER A 145 6.47 -7.01 27.49
N GLU A 146 7.31 -6.74 28.47
CA GLU A 146 8.76 -6.63 28.27
C GLU A 146 9.38 -7.86 27.62
N ASP A 147 9.05 -9.06 28.11
CA ASP A 147 9.50 -10.35 27.59
C ASP A 147 9.13 -10.56 26.11
N LEU A 148 7.87 -10.30 25.77
CA LEU A 148 7.41 -10.39 24.38
C LEU A 148 8.00 -9.29 23.51
N TYR A 149 8.11 -8.05 24.00
CA TYR A 149 8.71 -6.95 23.25
C TYR A 149 10.15 -7.28 22.85
N GLU A 150 10.96 -7.82 23.76
CA GLU A 150 12.32 -8.22 23.47
C GLU A 150 12.39 -9.38 22.46
N GLN A 151 11.52 -10.37 22.62
CA GLN A 151 11.42 -11.50 21.68
C GLN A 151 11.07 -11.00 20.26
N TYR A 152 10.04 -10.18 20.11
CA TYR A 152 9.56 -9.69 18.82
C TYR A 152 10.55 -8.73 18.17
N THR A 153 11.12 -7.83 18.95
CA THR A 153 12.15 -6.90 18.45
C THR A 153 13.37 -7.66 17.96
N ARG A 154 13.83 -8.68 18.69
CA ARG A 154 14.97 -9.51 18.28
C ARG A 154 14.69 -10.26 16.97
N ARG A 155 13.52 -10.90 16.84
CA ARG A 155 13.08 -11.56 15.60
C ARG A 155 13.02 -10.59 14.43
N ALA A 156 12.37 -9.45 14.63
CA ALA A 156 12.25 -8.42 13.60
C ALA A 156 13.62 -7.83 13.21
N GLN A 157 14.58 -7.73 14.13
CA GLN A 157 15.95 -7.32 13.83
C GLN A 157 16.70 -8.38 13.00
N LEU A 158 16.53 -9.65 13.31
CA LEU A 158 17.11 -10.76 12.53
C LEU A 158 16.52 -10.77 11.12
N ALA A 159 15.21 -10.70 11.01
CA ALA A 159 14.51 -10.61 9.72
C ALA A 159 14.85 -9.35 8.91
N ALA A 160 15.11 -8.24 9.58
CA ALA A 160 15.54 -6.99 8.94
C ALA A 160 17.05 -6.93 8.61
N HIS A 161 17.84 -7.91 8.98
CA HIS A 161 19.25 -8.01 8.61
C HIS A 161 19.37 -8.70 7.24
N PRO A 162 19.77 -8.06 6.22
CA PRO A 162 20.55 -6.84 5.96
C PRO A 162 19.73 -5.64 5.43
N LEU A 163 18.47 -5.55 5.80
CA LEU A 163 17.55 -4.53 5.26
C LEU A 163 17.94 -3.10 5.64
N PRO A 164 17.55 -2.11 4.83
CA PRO A 164 17.80 -0.71 5.12
C PRO A 164 17.28 -0.27 6.48
N GLU A 165 17.88 0.76 7.02
CA GLU A 165 17.57 1.29 8.34
C GLU A 165 16.09 1.71 8.49
N TYR A 166 15.42 2.08 7.39
CA TYR A 166 14.01 2.41 7.40
C TYR A 166 13.11 1.22 7.84
N TYR A 167 13.48 -0.03 7.53
CA TYR A 167 12.76 -1.21 8.02
C TYR A 167 12.86 -1.34 9.54
N ARG A 168 14.05 -1.04 10.12
CA ARG A 168 14.22 -1.01 11.58
C ARG A 168 13.33 0.06 12.22
N VAL A 169 13.22 1.23 11.57
CA VAL A 169 12.34 2.31 12.02
C VAL A 169 10.88 1.88 11.95
N LEU A 170 10.44 1.23 10.85
CA LEU A 170 9.07 0.74 10.69
C LEU A 170 8.70 -0.32 11.72
N VAL A 171 9.60 -1.26 12.00
CA VAL A 171 9.42 -2.28 13.03
C VAL A 171 9.21 -1.64 14.40
N LYS A 172 10.08 -0.72 14.80
CA LYS A 172 9.90 0.07 16.02
C LYS A 172 8.61 0.90 15.99
N ALA A 173 8.10 1.29 14.79
CA ALA A 173 6.88 2.06 14.66
C ALA A 173 5.61 1.31 15.09
N HIS A 174 5.58 0.02 15.02
CA HIS A 174 4.40 -0.79 15.30
C HIS A 174 4.46 -1.57 16.62
N LEU A 175 5.63 -1.68 17.26
CA LEU A 175 5.78 -2.37 18.55
C LEU A 175 5.99 -1.36 19.68
N VAL A 176 5.18 -1.47 20.73
CA VAL A 176 5.25 -0.61 21.93
C VAL A 176 5.45 -1.50 23.15
N LYS A 177 6.54 -1.26 23.89
CA LYS A 177 6.77 -1.94 25.18
C LYS A 177 5.87 -1.34 26.25
N VAL A 178 5.17 -2.19 27.02
CA VAL A 178 4.36 -1.80 28.18
C VAL A 178 4.80 -2.57 29.43
N LEU A 179 4.72 -1.88 30.56
CA LEU A 179 5.01 -2.49 31.85
C LEU A 179 3.72 -3.12 32.41
N VAL A 180 3.72 -4.45 32.54
CA VAL A 180 2.67 -5.22 33.21
C VAL A 180 3.03 -5.32 34.72
N ARG A 181 2.15 -4.86 35.58
CA ARG A 181 2.32 -4.88 37.04
C ARG A 181 1.03 -5.25 37.75
N ARG A 182 1.10 -5.56 39.04
CA ARG A 182 -0.11 -5.74 39.87
C ARG A 182 -0.97 -4.50 39.82
N ALA A 183 -2.27 -4.69 39.63
CA ALA A 183 -3.22 -3.59 39.56
C ALA A 183 -3.32 -2.87 40.92
N ASN A 184 -3.27 -1.53 40.89
CA ASN A 184 -3.31 -0.71 42.08
C ASN A 184 -3.99 0.64 41.83
N GLY A 185 -4.65 1.19 42.84
CA GLY A 185 -5.24 2.52 42.77
C GLY A 185 -6.55 2.61 41.96
N TRP A 186 -7.22 1.48 41.71
CA TRP A 186 -8.49 1.43 41.01
C TRP A 186 -9.67 1.77 41.96
N LYS A 187 -10.55 2.67 41.53
CA LYS A 187 -11.73 3.08 42.28
C LYS A 187 -12.96 2.26 41.85
N GLY A 188 -13.66 1.69 42.81
CA GLY A 188 -14.88 0.91 42.55
C GLY A 188 -14.66 -0.49 41.98
N LEU A 189 -13.42 -0.99 41.99
CA LEU A 189 -13.04 -2.32 41.52
C LEU A 189 -12.13 -3.00 42.55
N GLU A 190 -12.36 -4.29 42.78
CA GLU A 190 -11.44 -5.14 43.52
C GLU A 190 -10.42 -5.70 42.54
N THR A 191 -9.11 -5.50 42.82
CA THR A 191 -8.04 -5.78 41.89
C THR A 191 -6.88 -6.61 42.48
N SER A 192 -7.11 -7.25 43.65
CA SER A 192 -6.08 -7.95 44.44
C SER A 192 -5.28 -9.00 43.62
N ASP A 193 -5.95 -9.70 42.70
CA ASP A 193 -5.36 -10.76 41.85
C ASP A 193 -5.23 -10.37 40.39
N LEU A 194 -5.37 -9.10 40.06
CA LEU A 194 -5.35 -8.59 38.71
C LEU A 194 -4.02 -7.90 38.39
N TYR A 195 -3.75 -7.74 37.08
CA TYR A 195 -2.62 -6.97 36.58
C TYR A 195 -3.15 -5.75 35.79
N GLU A 196 -2.29 -4.78 35.59
CA GLU A 196 -2.56 -3.59 34.79
C GLU A 196 -1.40 -3.26 33.86
N ALA A 197 -1.71 -2.53 32.78
CA ALA A 197 -0.73 -1.88 31.92
C ALA A 197 -1.25 -0.51 31.48
N GLU A 198 -0.34 0.44 31.24
CA GLU A 198 -0.67 1.72 30.60
C GLU A 198 -0.48 1.60 29.09
N ILE A 199 -1.47 2.07 28.33
CA ILE A 199 -1.49 2.05 26.86
C ILE A 199 -1.36 3.49 26.36
N PRO A 200 -0.14 3.97 26.06
CA PRO A 200 0.05 5.32 25.52
C PRO A 200 -0.47 5.42 24.09
N ILE A 201 -1.18 6.49 23.79
CA ILE A 201 -1.66 6.82 22.44
C ILE A 201 -0.85 7.97 21.89
N TYR A 202 -0.34 7.78 20.67
CA TYR A 202 0.60 8.69 20.01
C TYR A 202 -0.08 9.49 18.91
N LEU A 203 0.36 10.72 18.70
CA LEU A 203 -0.06 11.53 17.57
C LEU A 203 0.89 11.30 16.39
N GLU A 204 0.44 10.58 15.37
CA GLU A 204 1.29 10.17 14.24
C GLU A 204 0.79 10.68 12.87
N GLY A 205 -0.45 11.13 12.78
CA GLY A 205 -1.03 11.61 11.53
C GLY A 205 -0.29 12.84 10.98
N MET A 206 0.09 12.80 9.71
CA MET A 206 0.84 13.90 9.06
C MET A 206 0.08 15.23 9.05
N LYS A 207 -1.26 15.20 9.10
CA LYS A 207 -2.10 16.39 9.21
C LYS A 207 -1.84 17.17 10.50
N TYR A 208 -1.49 16.45 11.58
CA TYR A 208 -1.35 17.00 12.93
C TYR A 208 0.11 17.18 13.32
N ALA A 209 1.02 16.48 12.66
CA ALA A 209 2.45 16.62 12.91
C ALA A 209 2.98 17.77 12.07
N SER A 210 3.17 18.93 12.69
CA SER A 210 3.90 20.04 12.06
C SER A 210 5.30 19.56 11.70
N GLN A 211 5.53 19.18 10.43
CA GLN A 211 6.81 18.76 9.88
C GLN A 211 7.47 17.59 10.64
N ALA A 212 6.82 16.46 10.71
CA ALA A 212 7.36 15.27 11.34
C ALA A 212 8.73 14.91 10.76
N LYS A 213 9.77 15.12 11.53
CA LYS A 213 11.01 14.37 11.40
C LYS A 213 10.64 12.90 11.59
N SER A 214 11.00 12.06 10.66
CA SER A 214 10.65 10.65 10.55
C SER A 214 11.24 9.74 11.65
N THR A 215 11.70 10.28 12.76
CA THR A 215 12.27 9.54 13.89
C THR A 215 11.35 9.64 15.09
N ARG A 216 10.97 8.49 15.62
CA ARG A 216 10.01 8.25 16.71
C ARG A 216 10.32 8.92 18.05
N GLU A 217 11.50 9.44 18.24
CA GLU A 217 11.89 10.10 19.50
C GLU A 217 11.08 11.37 19.77
N ASP A 218 10.42 11.91 18.74
CA ASP A 218 9.64 13.14 18.80
C ASP A 218 8.11 12.94 18.74
N VAL A 219 7.60 11.70 18.77
CA VAL A 219 6.15 11.47 18.66
C VAL A 219 5.46 11.70 20.00
N LYS A 220 4.54 12.66 20.02
CA LYS A 220 3.85 13.11 21.23
C LYS A 220 2.82 12.08 21.70
N VAL A 221 2.89 11.68 22.98
CA VAL A 221 1.79 10.99 23.66
C VAL A 221 0.69 12.00 23.97
N ILE A 222 -0.51 11.79 23.42
CA ILE A 222 -1.66 12.69 23.58
C ILE A 222 -2.62 12.25 24.66
N THR A 223 -2.70 10.94 24.96
CA THR A 223 -3.48 10.37 26.05
C THR A 223 -2.94 9.00 26.44
N LYS A 224 -3.40 8.48 27.57
CA LYS A 224 -3.11 7.12 28.02
C LYS A 224 -4.40 6.44 28.41
N PHE A 225 -4.53 5.18 28.03
CA PHE A 225 -5.55 4.28 28.54
C PHE A 225 -4.97 3.33 29.57
N TYR A 226 -5.83 2.72 30.35
CA TYR A 226 -5.46 1.77 31.40
C TYR A 226 -6.09 0.41 31.08
N LEU A 227 -5.25 -0.58 30.94
CA LEU A 227 -5.66 -1.97 30.68
C LEU A 227 -5.71 -2.71 32.01
N LEU A 228 -6.85 -3.28 32.34
CA LEU A 228 -7.00 -4.22 33.46
C LEU A 228 -6.98 -5.64 32.91
N ILE A 229 -6.08 -6.46 33.42
CA ILE A 229 -5.81 -7.81 32.93
C ILE A 229 -6.40 -8.80 33.91
N LYS A 230 -7.29 -9.67 33.43
CA LYS A 230 -8.00 -10.72 34.17
C LYS A 230 -7.56 -12.10 33.70
N PRO A 231 -6.48 -12.66 34.26
CA PRO A 231 -5.90 -13.90 33.74
C PRO A 231 -6.83 -15.11 33.83
N ALA A 232 -7.58 -15.23 34.93
CA ALA A 232 -8.54 -16.32 35.15
C ALA A 232 -9.62 -16.38 34.07
N ASP A 233 -10.08 -15.22 33.62
CA ASP A 233 -11.13 -15.07 32.61
C ASP A 233 -10.58 -15.03 31.18
N LYS A 234 -9.25 -15.04 31.02
CA LYS A 234 -8.53 -14.87 29.73
C LYS A 234 -9.03 -13.64 28.96
N LEU A 235 -9.19 -12.51 29.63
CA LEU A 235 -9.65 -11.26 29.03
C LEU A 235 -8.93 -10.05 29.59
N VAL A 236 -9.07 -8.94 28.86
CA VAL A 236 -8.60 -7.62 29.26
C VAL A 236 -9.71 -6.60 29.09
N GLU A 237 -9.75 -5.61 29.97
CA GLU A 237 -10.66 -4.48 29.92
C GLU A 237 -9.88 -3.19 29.77
N LEU A 238 -10.30 -2.33 28.85
CA LEU A 238 -9.68 -1.04 28.58
C LEU A 238 -10.49 0.09 29.22
N TYR A 239 -9.82 1.02 29.87
CA TYR A 239 -10.41 2.14 30.59
C TYR A 239 -9.74 3.46 30.22
N SER A 240 -10.47 4.57 30.21
CA SER A 240 -9.89 5.91 30.06
C SER A 240 -9.26 6.43 31.35
N GLU A 241 -9.72 5.96 32.50
CA GLU A 241 -9.22 6.25 33.85
C GLU A 241 -9.30 5.00 34.73
N ARG A 242 -8.54 4.96 35.84
CA ARG A 242 -8.60 3.85 36.81
C ARG A 242 -9.85 3.90 37.70
N VAL A 243 -11.03 3.87 37.04
CA VAL A 243 -12.32 3.89 37.73
C VAL A 243 -13.34 3.04 36.97
N VAL A 244 -14.24 2.34 37.69
CA VAL A 244 -15.16 1.36 37.10
C VAL A 244 -16.02 1.93 35.97
N ASP A 245 -16.48 3.17 36.12
CA ASP A 245 -17.37 3.83 35.16
C ASP A 245 -16.67 4.35 33.90
N ALA A 246 -15.33 4.31 33.86
CA ALA A 246 -14.53 4.75 32.73
C ALA A 246 -14.17 3.61 31.76
N LYS A 247 -14.88 2.48 31.83
CA LYS A 247 -14.64 1.33 30.93
C LYS A 247 -14.99 1.71 29.49
N LEU A 248 -14.03 1.46 28.58
CA LEU A 248 -14.17 1.69 27.14
C LEU A 248 -14.51 0.42 26.36
N GLY A 249 -13.95 -0.72 26.74
CA GLY A 249 -14.18 -1.97 26.03
C GLY A 249 -13.54 -3.18 26.69
N VAL A 250 -13.87 -4.36 26.14
CA VAL A 250 -13.39 -5.68 26.61
C VAL A 250 -12.94 -6.49 25.41
N SER A 251 -11.83 -7.22 25.57
CA SER A 251 -11.37 -8.22 24.59
C SER A 251 -11.03 -9.51 25.30
N LYS A 252 -11.59 -10.62 24.84
CA LYS A 252 -11.20 -11.97 25.23
C LYS A 252 -10.04 -12.44 24.35
N LEU A 253 -9.28 -13.41 24.84
CA LEU A 253 -8.20 -14.00 24.07
C LEU A 253 -8.69 -14.45 22.67
N GLY A 254 -8.01 -13.99 21.62
CA GLY A 254 -8.34 -14.24 20.21
C GLY A 254 -9.54 -13.44 19.67
N SER A 255 -10.18 -12.56 20.44
CA SER A 255 -11.39 -11.85 20.02
C SER A 255 -11.21 -10.34 20.01
N TRP A 256 -11.82 -9.66 19.04
CA TRP A 256 -11.89 -8.20 19.02
C TRP A 256 -12.79 -7.65 20.13
N SER A 257 -12.45 -6.47 20.63
CA SER A 257 -13.41 -5.62 21.34
C SER A 257 -14.48 -5.11 20.39
N ASN A 258 -15.59 -4.58 20.94
CA ASN A 258 -16.45 -3.70 20.16
C ASN A 258 -15.69 -2.46 19.69
N TRP A 259 -16.20 -1.77 18.67
CA TRP A 259 -15.71 -0.47 18.26
C TRP A 259 -15.89 0.56 19.37
N ILE A 260 -14.86 1.33 19.64
CA ILE A 260 -14.81 2.35 20.68
C ILE A 260 -14.76 3.71 19.98
N LEU A 261 -15.72 4.57 20.25
CA LEU A 261 -15.66 5.99 19.89
C LEU A 261 -15.09 6.76 21.09
N TYR A 262 -14.01 7.49 20.86
CA TYR A 262 -13.36 8.27 21.91
C TYR A 262 -13.01 9.68 21.43
N LYS A 263 -12.99 10.64 22.36
CA LYS A 263 -12.67 12.05 22.13
C LYS A 263 -11.20 12.30 22.46
N PHE A 264 -10.38 12.39 21.43
CA PHE A 264 -8.94 12.59 21.58
C PHE A 264 -8.59 14.08 21.63
N PRO A 265 -7.75 14.52 22.60
CA PRO A 265 -7.21 15.88 22.62
C PRO A 265 -6.05 15.97 21.61
N VAL A 266 -6.24 16.73 20.53
CA VAL A 266 -5.26 16.88 19.46
C VAL A 266 -4.99 18.36 19.21
N GLU A 267 -3.83 18.86 19.58
CA GLU A 267 -3.35 20.24 19.31
C GLU A 267 -4.35 21.36 19.65
N GLY A 268 -5.09 21.20 20.73
CA GLY A 268 -6.08 22.19 21.22
C GLY A 268 -7.51 21.94 20.69
N GLU A 269 -7.69 20.99 19.82
CA GLU A 269 -8.98 20.52 19.34
C GLU A 269 -9.36 19.19 19.99
N VAL A 270 -10.64 18.82 19.90
CA VAL A 270 -11.14 17.50 20.29
C VAL A 270 -11.59 16.76 19.05
N ILE A 271 -10.94 15.63 18.75
CA ILE A 271 -11.27 14.80 17.60
C ILE A 271 -11.94 13.52 18.05
N GLU A 272 -13.16 13.30 17.57
CA GLU A 272 -13.84 12.01 17.72
C GLU A 272 -13.25 11.01 16.74
N ALA A 273 -12.80 9.85 17.26
CA ALA A 273 -12.20 8.80 16.42
C ALA A 273 -12.59 7.41 16.93
N TYR A 274 -12.65 6.48 16.00
CA TYR A 274 -12.93 5.07 16.26
C TYR A 274 -11.66 4.25 16.32
N PHE A 275 -11.66 3.24 17.17
CA PHE A 275 -10.67 2.16 17.22
C PHE A 275 -11.27 0.91 17.87
N ARG A 276 -10.57 -0.20 17.74
CA ARG A 276 -10.86 -1.46 18.46
C ARG A 276 -9.53 -2.12 18.83
N PHE A 277 -9.56 -3.09 19.72
CA PHE A 277 -8.35 -3.82 20.12
C PHE A 277 -8.64 -5.31 20.27
N LYS A 278 -7.58 -6.12 20.16
CA LYS A 278 -7.63 -7.59 20.24
C LYS A 278 -6.54 -8.10 21.16
N LEU A 279 -6.93 -8.96 22.11
CA LEU A 279 -5.99 -9.68 22.95
C LEU A 279 -5.47 -10.89 22.17
N LEU A 280 -4.21 -10.86 21.73
CA LEU A 280 -3.60 -11.91 20.92
C LEU A 280 -2.91 -12.96 21.77
N ARG A 281 -2.31 -12.54 22.90
CA ARG A 281 -1.57 -13.46 23.77
C ARG A 281 -1.68 -13.03 25.23
N LEU A 282 -1.91 -14.02 26.10
CA LEU A 282 -1.95 -13.83 27.56
C LEU A 282 -1.39 -15.09 28.24
N GLU A 283 -0.17 -15.00 28.75
CA GLU A 283 0.57 -16.11 29.33
C GLU A 283 1.18 -15.73 30.67
N ASN A 284 1.89 -16.65 31.32
CA ASN A 284 2.59 -16.45 32.58
C ASN A 284 1.70 -15.80 33.66
N GLU A 285 0.48 -16.34 33.84
CA GLU A 285 -0.51 -15.83 34.79
C GLU A 285 -0.88 -14.36 34.55
N GLY A 286 -0.87 -13.92 33.29
CA GLY A 286 -1.24 -12.56 32.91
C GLY A 286 -0.07 -11.56 32.81
N ARG A 287 1.17 -12.00 33.02
CA ARG A 287 2.37 -11.15 32.95
C ARG A 287 2.91 -11.02 31.54
N SER A 288 2.73 -12.03 30.68
CA SER A 288 3.08 -11.94 29.26
C SER A 288 1.85 -11.55 28.45
N LEU A 289 1.88 -10.37 27.87
CA LEU A 289 0.75 -9.70 27.24
C LEU A 289 1.06 -9.26 25.81
N HIS A 290 0.16 -9.58 24.87
CA HIS A 290 0.17 -9.02 23.52
C HIS A 290 -1.22 -8.48 23.18
N ILE A 291 -1.33 -7.18 23.04
CA ILE A 291 -2.52 -6.46 22.57
C ILE A 291 -2.22 -5.87 21.20
N TYR A 292 -3.08 -6.13 20.23
CA TYR A 292 -3.12 -5.41 18.97
C TYR A 292 -4.20 -4.34 19.03
N LEU A 293 -3.85 -3.11 18.67
CA LEU A 293 -4.78 -1.98 18.58
C LEU A 293 -4.85 -1.54 17.13
N SER A 294 -6.07 -1.47 16.57
CA SER A 294 -6.30 -1.03 15.19
C SER A 294 -5.86 0.41 14.97
N GLN A 295 -5.83 0.87 13.73
CA GLN A 295 -5.70 2.29 13.43
C GLN A 295 -6.75 3.10 14.22
N ILE A 296 -6.36 4.24 14.81
CA ILE A 296 -7.28 5.23 15.39
C ILE A 296 -7.58 6.24 14.30
N TYR A 297 -8.82 6.20 13.78
CA TYR A 297 -9.19 7.00 12.63
C TYR A 297 -10.38 7.92 12.94
N PRO A 298 -10.34 9.22 12.51
CA PRO A 298 -11.41 10.18 12.77
C PRO A 298 -12.77 9.71 12.25
N ALA A 299 -13.83 10.02 13.03
CA ALA A 299 -15.21 9.70 12.69
C ALA A 299 -15.78 10.61 11.59
N ARG A 300 -15.03 11.62 11.14
CA ARG A 300 -15.47 12.61 10.15
C ARG A 300 -14.37 12.94 9.16
N ALA A 301 -14.76 13.67 8.09
CA ALA A 301 -13.85 14.30 7.14
C ALA A 301 -13.01 13.33 6.26
N PHE A 302 -13.42 12.08 6.11
CA PHE A 302 -12.82 11.16 5.14
C PHE A 302 -13.61 11.09 3.82
N THR A 303 -14.59 11.98 3.63
CA THR A 303 -15.40 12.07 2.41
C THR A 303 -15.43 13.49 1.84
N HIS A 304 -15.81 13.58 0.57
CA HIS A 304 -16.25 14.82 -0.07
C HIS A 304 -17.57 14.55 -0.79
N PRO A 305 -18.69 15.22 -0.45
CA PRO A 305 -18.82 16.19 0.66
C PRO A 305 -18.60 15.56 2.05
N GLU A 306 -18.25 16.38 3.04
CA GLU A 306 -17.82 15.90 4.38
C GLU A 306 -18.95 15.22 5.18
N ASP A 307 -20.20 15.66 5.00
CA ASP A 307 -21.39 15.13 5.67
C ASP A 307 -21.68 13.66 5.29
N LEU A 308 -21.25 13.21 4.13
CA LEU A 308 -21.37 11.81 3.71
C LEU A 308 -20.65 10.85 4.68
N SER A 309 -19.60 11.30 5.39
CA SER A 309 -18.90 10.46 6.35
C SER A 309 -19.79 9.98 7.49
N GLU A 310 -20.71 10.83 7.98
CA GLU A 310 -21.66 10.46 9.04
C GLU A 310 -22.70 9.43 8.54
N GLU A 311 -23.18 9.60 7.30
CA GLU A 311 -24.07 8.64 6.66
C GLU A 311 -23.39 7.26 6.56
N LEU A 312 -22.16 7.23 6.03
CA LEU A 312 -21.44 5.98 5.82
C LEU A 312 -21.06 5.28 7.12
N ILE A 313 -20.71 6.01 8.18
CA ILE A 313 -20.45 5.38 9.49
C ILE A 313 -21.73 4.75 10.04
N ARG A 314 -22.86 5.41 9.91
CA ARG A 314 -24.15 4.86 10.36
C ARG A 314 -24.54 3.59 9.61
N GLU A 315 -24.32 3.54 8.29
CA GLU A 315 -24.76 2.44 7.42
C GLU A 315 -23.73 1.30 7.35
N CYS A 316 -22.44 1.63 7.40
CA CYS A 316 -21.35 0.67 7.12
C CYS A 316 -20.50 0.36 8.37
N GLY A 317 -20.59 1.19 9.42
CA GLY A 317 -19.72 1.14 10.59
C GLY A 317 -18.48 2.04 10.46
N PRO A 318 -17.57 2.02 11.45
CA PRO A 318 -16.36 2.83 11.45
C PRO A 318 -15.45 2.59 10.25
N TYR A 319 -14.92 3.66 9.69
CA TYR A 319 -14.02 3.60 8.55
C TYR A 319 -12.57 3.42 9.01
N LEU A 320 -11.81 2.62 8.26
CA LEU A 320 -10.36 2.49 8.37
C LEU A 320 -9.72 2.77 7.02
N GLN A 321 -8.86 3.78 6.94
CA GLN A 321 -8.12 4.10 5.70
C GLN A 321 -7.10 3.00 5.38
N THR A 322 -6.32 2.63 6.40
CA THR A 322 -5.34 1.54 6.29
C THR A 322 -5.58 0.60 7.46
N PRO A 323 -6.30 -0.49 7.26
CA PRO A 323 -6.63 -1.40 8.35
C PRO A 323 -5.36 -1.97 8.98
N THR A 324 -4.45 -2.43 8.15
CA THR A 324 -3.13 -2.91 8.58
C THR A 324 -2.15 -2.72 7.44
N ARG A 325 -0.86 -2.65 7.78
CA ARG A 325 0.22 -2.55 6.81
C ARG A 325 0.97 -3.87 6.74
N GLN A 326 1.55 -4.17 5.59
CA GLN A 326 2.45 -5.32 5.49
C GLN A 326 3.54 -5.30 6.58
N GLN A 327 4.04 -4.12 6.96
CA GLN A 327 5.03 -3.97 8.03
C GLN A 327 4.52 -4.45 9.39
N VAL A 328 3.22 -4.34 9.65
CA VAL A 328 2.58 -4.81 10.89
C VAL A 328 2.68 -6.34 10.98
N GLY A 329 2.37 -7.05 9.90
CA GLY A 329 2.57 -8.49 9.82
C GLY A 329 4.05 -8.89 9.86
N LEU A 330 4.91 -8.18 9.10
CA LEU A 330 6.34 -8.46 9.04
C LEU A 330 7.07 -8.33 10.39
N CYS A 331 6.63 -7.42 11.27
CA CYS A 331 7.21 -7.28 12.60
C CYS A 331 6.49 -8.10 13.68
N GLY A 332 5.44 -8.83 13.32
CA GLY A 332 4.66 -9.64 14.24
C GLY A 332 3.78 -8.81 15.19
N ALA A 333 3.42 -7.61 14.81
CA ALA A 333 2.49 -6.80 15.61
C ALA A 333 1.08 -7.43 15.67
N CYS A 334 0.71 -8.23 14.67
CA CYS A 334 -0.44 -9.12 14.72
C CYS A 334 -0.10 -10.48 14.09
N ASP A 335 -0.92 -11.49 14.35
CA ASP A 335 -0.88 -12.77 13.64
C ASP A 335 -1.57 -12.68 12.27
N VAL A 336 -1.40 -13.73 11.45
CA VAL A 336 -1.94 -13.75 10.08
C VAL A 336 -3.47 -13.71 10.05
N TYR A 337 -4.14 -14.30 11.02
CA TYR A 337 -5.61 -14.30 11.08
C TYR A 337 -6.14 -12.89 11.38
N THR A 338 -5.53 -12.20 12.34
CA THR A 338 -5.87 -10.81 12.66
C THR A 338 -5.60 -9.87 11.48
N PHE A 339 -4.52 -10.13 10.74
CA PHE A 339 -4.20 -9.40 9.52
C PHE A 339 -5.30 -9.57 8.46
N ILE A 340 -5.73 -10.81 8.21
CA ILE A 340 -6.81 -11.11 7.26
C ILE A 340 -8.15 -10.54 7.71
N GLU A 341 -8.50 -10.63 9.00
CA GLU A 341 -9.71 -10.02 9.56
C GLU A 341 -9.78 -8.51 9.36
N GLU A 342 -8.65 -7.83 9.43
CA GLU A 342 -8.58 -6.37 9.18
C GLU A 342 -8.80 -6.05 7.69
N LEU A 343 -8.20 -6.84 6.79
CA LEU A 343 -8.40 -6.68 5.34
C LEU A 343 -9.85 -7.00 4.92
N GLU A 344 -10.41 -8.09 5.45
CA GLU A 344 -11.81 -8.49 5.24
C GLU A 344 -12.77 -7.38 5.73
N TYR A 345 -12.53 -6.84 6.92
CA TYR A 345 -13.34 -5.73 7.44
C TYR A 345 -13.37 -4.53 6.49
N GLN A 346 -12.22 -4.12 5.96
CA GLN A 346 -12.14 -3.01 5.01
C GLN A 346 -12.87 -3.34 3.71
N GLY A 347 -12.69 -4.55 3.18
CA GLY A 347 -13.37 -5.00 1.95
C GLY A 347 -14.89 -4.98 2.10
N LEU A 348 -15.41 -5.56 3.19
CA LEU A 348 -16.85 -5.57 3.50
C LEU A 348 -17.38 -4.14 3.73
N TRP A 349 -16.58 -3.26 4.33
CA TRP A 349 -16.94 -1.86 4.46
C TRP A 349 -17.07 -1.19 3.08
N TYR A 350 -16.13 -1.43 2.16
CA TYR A 350 -16.19 -0.91 0.79
C TYR A 350 -17.39 -1.46 0.01
N ALA A 351 -17.72 -2.74 0.17
CA ALA A 351 -18.90 -3.34 -0.46
C ALA A 351 -20.20 -2.66 0.02
N LYS A 352 -20.37 -2.49 1.34
CA LYS A 352 -21.51 -1.77 1.93
C LYS A 352 -21.59 -0.32 1.49
N ALA A 353 -20.46 0.41 1.53
CA ALA A 353 -20.38 1.81 1.11
C ALA A 353 -20.72 1.96 -0.38
N SER A 354 -20.17 1.09 -1.24
CA SER A 354 -20.50 1.06 -2.66
C SER A 354 -21.99 0.84 -2.89
N ARG A 355 -22.60 -0.14 -2.22
CA ARG A 355 -24.04 -0.43 -2.31
C ARG A 355 -24.89 0.77 -1.85
N TYR A 356 -24.52 1.39 -0.74
CA TYR A 356 -25.23 2.56 -0.23
C TYR A 356 -25.14 3.75 -1.19
N ILE A 357 -23.94 4.11 -1.63
CA ILE A 357 -23.73 5.30 -2.47
C ILE A 357 -24.34 5.11 -3.85
N LEU A 358 -24.15 3.96 -4.49
CA LEU A 358 -24.67 3.67 -5.84
C LEU A 358 -26.20 3.66 -5.90
N LYS A 359 -26.88 3.29 -4.81
CA LYS A 359 -28.35 3.29 -4.71
C LYS A 359 -28.92 4.66 -4.35
N ASN A 360 -28.16 5.52 -3.62
CA ASN A 360 -28.68 6.76 -3.04
C ASN A 360 -28.13 8.04 -3.70
N ARG A 361 -27.19 7.93 -4.64
CA ARG A 361 -26.61 9.08 -5.35
C ARG A 361 -26.70 8.87 -6.86
N GLU A 362 -26.85 9.97 -7.60
CA GLU A 362 -26.73 9.95 -9.06
C GLU A 362 -25.26 9.87 -9.47
N TRP A 363 -24.96 9.06 -10.46
CA TRP A 363 -23.61 8.87 -10.96
C TRP A 363 -23.57 8.47 -12.42
N ASP A 364 -22.49 8.82 -13.09
CA ASP A 364 -22.11 8.42 -14.44
C ASP A 364 -20.85 7.55 -14.42
N LEU A 365 -19.89 7.87 -13.54
CA LEU A 365 -18.68 7.10 -13.29
C LEU A 365 -18.65 6.65 -11.83
N PHE A 366 -18.51 5.36 -11.61
CA PHE A 366 -18.09 4.77 -10.35
C PHE A 366 -16.68 4.22 -10.50
N TYR A 367 -15.76 4.62 -9.65
CA TYR A 367 -14.40 4.08 -9.63
C TYR A 367 -13.97 3.80 -8.18
N ILE A 368 -13.69 2.56 -7.90
CA ILE A 368 -13.12 2.11 -6.63
C ILE A 368 -11.77 1.47 -6.87
N LYS A 369 -10.80 1.72 -5.98
CA LYS A 369 -9.53 1.00 -5.93
C LYS A 369 -9.43 0.23 -4.62
N TYR A 370 -9.24 -1.07 -4.68
CA TYR A 370 -9.09 -1.96 -3.54
C TYR A 370 -7.65 -2.47 -3.44
N HIS A 371 -6.96 -2.10 -2.35
CA HIS A 371 -5.54 -2.40 -2.18
C HIS A 371 -5.25 -3.72 -1.46
N ALA A 372 -6.22 -4.28 -0.74
CA ALA A 372 -6.00 -5.47 0.08
C ALA A 372 -5.42 -6.70 -0.66
N PRO A 373 -5.69 -6.95 -1.96
CA PRO A 373 -5.05 -8.04 -2.68
C PRO A 373 -3.51 -7.92 -2.72
N ASP A 374 -2.97 -6.71 -2.78
CA ASP A 374 -1.53 -6.46 -2.73
C ASP A 374 -0.93 -6.81 -1.36
N PHE A 375 -1.57 -6.39 -0.28
CA PHE A 375 -1.16 -6.77 1.07
C PHE A 375 -1.24 -8.28 1.30
N LEU A 376 -2.30 -8.91 0.81
CA LEU A 376 -2.48 -10.36 0.88
C LEU A 376 -1.35 -11.08 0.13
N ASN A 377 -1.03 -10.66 -1.10
CA ASN A 377 0.09 -11.19 -1.86
C ASN A 377 1.41 -11.06 -1.08
N HIS A 378 1.73 -9.87 -0.61
CA HIS A 378 3.00 -9.64 0.08
C HIS A 378 3.21 -10.50 1.32
N LEU A 379 2.17 -10.76 2.10
CA LEU A 379 2.31 -11.50 3.37
C LEU A 379 1.88 -12.96 3.30
N CYS A 380 0.95 -13.31 2.40
CA CYS A 380 0.25 -14.58 2.43
C CYS A 380 0.45 -15.43 1.16
N ALA A 381 1.37 -15.06 0.23
CA ALA A 381 1.61 -15.83 -0.99
C ALA A 381 2.04 -17.29 -0.68
N TYR A 382 2.76 -17.50 0.40
CA TYR A 382 3.19 -18.84 0.86
C TYR A 382 2.03 -19.79 1.17
N MET A 383 0.83 -19.30 1.43
CA MET A 383 -0.33 -20.14 1.76
C MET A 383 -0.83 -20.94 0.56
N ILE A 384 -0.62 -20.42 -0.64
CA ILE A 384 -1.19 -20.96 -1.89
C ILE A 384 -0.13 -21.34 -2.92
N ASP A 385 1.15 -21.05 -2.69
CA ASP A 385 2.24 -21.29 -3.64
C ASP A 385 3.22 -22.35 -3.11
N GLU A 386 3.20 -23.55 -3.72
CA GLU A 386 4.01 -24.71 -3.33
C GLU A 386 5.53 -24.49 -3.42
N ARG A 387 5.97 -23.43 -4.09
CA ARG A 387 7.38 -23.08 -4.23
C ARG A 387 7.95 -22.42 -2.98
N HIS A 388 7.11 -21.98 -2.02
CA HIS A 388 7.56 -21.32 -0.80
C HIS A 388 7.82 -22.33 0.35
N PRO A 389 8.89 -22.17 1.17
CA PRO A 389 9.23 -23.13 2.23
C PRO A 389 8.24 -23.18 3.42
N LEU A 390 7.34 -22.20 3.54
CA LEU A 390 6.25 -22.21 4.52
C LEU A 390 4.95 -22.81 3.96
N TYR A 391 4.92 -23.21 2.68
CA TYR A 391 3.75 -23.85 2.09
C TYR A 391 3.46 -25.18 2.79
N ASP A 392 2.20 -25.39 3.12
CA ASP A 392 1.71 -26.61 3.74
C ASP A 392 0.56 -27.18 2.89
N PRO A 393 0.78 -28.31 2.20
CA PRO A 393 -0.24 -28.91 1.34
C PRO A 393 -1.49 -29.38 2.10
N GLU A 394 -1.37 -29.71 3.41
CA GLU A 394 -2.50 -30.13 4.24
C GLU A 394 -3.40 -28.92 4.59
N ARG A 395 -2.89 -27.70 4.48
CA ARG A 395 -3.59 -26.44 4.77
C ARG A 395 -3.93 -25.61 3.53
N LEU A 396 -3.76 -26.15 2.33
CA LEU A 396 -4.01 -25.42 1.08
C LEU A 396 -5.45 -24.90 0.98
N GLU A 397 -6.43 -25.71 1.36
CA GLU A 397 -7.83 -25.28 1.32
C GLU A 397 -8.12 -24.17 2.34
N GLU A 398 -7.55 -24.23 3.54
CA GLU A 398 -7.59 -23.13 4.50
C GLU A 398 -6.93 -21.86 3.94
N GLY A 399 -5.80 -22.00 3.25
CA GLY A 399 -5.14 -20.89 2.57
C GLY A 399 -6.06 -20.21 1.57
N TRP A 400 -6.73 -20.96 0.69
CA TRP A 400 -7.68 -20.41 -0.26
C TRP A 400 -8.93 -19.82 0.39
N GLU A 401 -9.41 -20.39 1.49
CA GLU A 401 -10.52 -19.82 2.26
C GLU A 401 -10.15 -18.46 2.85
N LEU A 402 -8.95 -18.34 3.45
CA LEU A 402 -8.45 -17.07 3.99
C LEU A 402 -8.26 -16.01 2.89
N TRP A 403 -7.78 -16.42 1.71
CA TRP A 403 -7.67 -15.53 0.55
C TRP A 403 -9.06 -15.09 0.05
N ALA A 404 -10.01 -16.00 -0.02
CA ALA A 404 -11.38 -15.71 -0.43
C ALA A 404 -12.05 -14.68 0.50
N ARG A 405 -11.87 -14.77 1.81
CA ARG A 405 -12.41 -13.78 2.78
C ARG A 405 -12.01 -12.34 2.43
N VAL A 406 -10.81 -12.14 1.92
CA VAL A 406 -10.33 -10.81 1.49
C VAL A 406 -10.85 -10.43 0.12
N LEU A 407 -11.10 -11.39 -0.78
CA LEU A 407 -11.45 -11.15 -2.17
C LEU A 407 -12.96 -11.16 -2.44
N GLU A 408 -13.76 -11.90 -1.66
CA GLU A 408 -15.24 -11.96 -1.80
C GLU A 408 -15.94 -10.59 -1.73
N PRO A 409 -15.48 -9.59 -0.94
CA PRO A 409 -16.03 -8.25 -1.01
C PRO A 409 -15.99 -7.61 -2.39
N VAL A 410 -15.02 -8.00 -3.25
CA VAL A 410 -14.98 -7.59 -4.65
C VAL A 410 -16.17 -8.14 -5.44
N ASP A 411 -16.54 -9.40 -5.16
CA ASP A 411 -17.70 -10.04 -5.81
C ASP A 411 -19.02 -9.36 -5.45
N GLU A 412 -19.17 -8.94 -4.18
CA GLU A 412 -20.32 -8.14 -3.72
C GLU A 412 -20.38 -6.77 -4.39
N ILE A 413 -19.21 -6.11 -4.60
CA ILE A 413 -19.15 -4.84 -5.34
C ILE A 413 -19.58 -5.07 -6.80
N VAL A 414 -19.07 -6.13 -7.45
CA VAL A 414 -19.46 -6.51 -8.83
C VAL A 414 -20.95 -6.77 -8.92
N GLU A 415 -21.54 -7.52 -7.97
CA GLU A 415 -22.99 -7.76 -7.90
C GLU A 415 -23.75 -6.43 -7.84
N THR A 416 -23.39 -5.56 -6.90
CA THR A 416 -24.03 -4.25 -6.72
C THR A 416 -23.96 -3.41 -7.99
N VAL A 417 -22.81 -3.39 -8.66
CA VAL A 417 -22.64 -2.67 -9.92
C VAL A 417 -23.53 -3.29 -11.03
N MET A 418 -23.58 -4.62 -11.14
CA MET A 418 -24.42 -5.31 -12.11
C MET A 418 -25.93 -5.07 -11.89
N GLU A 419 -26.36 -4.89 -10.62
CA GLU A 419 -27.73 -4.53 -10.26
C GLU A 419 -28.10 -3.08 -10.61
N THR A 420 -27.12 -2.17 -10.59
CA THR A 420 -27.34 -0.73 -10.76
C THR A 420 -27.07 -0.22 -12.17
N ILE A 421 -26.50 -1.07 -13.04
CA ILE A 421 -26.19 -0.76 -14.45
C ILE A 421 -27.03 -1.66 -15.38
N GLU A 422 -28.01 -1.08 -16.07
CA GLU A 422 -28.79 -1.81 -17.09
C GLU A 422 -28.07 -1.88 -18.44
N ASP A 423 -27.55 -0.75 -18.94
CA ASP A 423 -26.85 -0.59 -20.23
C ASP A 423 -25.56 0.22 -20.05
N GLY A 424 -24.59 -0.34 -19.35
CA GLY A 424 -23.32 0.33 -19.05
C GLY A 424 -22.11 -0.56 -19.24
N ILE A 425 -20.96 0.02 -18.94
CA ILE A 425 -19.66 -0.66 -19.05
C ILE A 425 -19.15 -0.98 -17.64
N ILE A 426 -18.78 -2.22 -17.42
CA ILE A 426 -18.17 -2.70 -16.16
C ILE A 426 -16.76 -3.16 -16.47
N VAL A 427 -15.81 -2.67 -15.68
CA VAL A 427 -14.38 -2.92 -15.83
C VAL A 427 -13.80 -3.42 -14.52
N ILE A 428 -13.06 -4.52 -14.55
CA ILE A 428 -12.12 -4.91 -13.48
C ILE A 428 -10.72 -4.79 -14.08
N VAL A 429 -9.82 -4.09 -13.39
CA VAL A 429 -8.45 -3.88 -13.86
C VAL A 429 -7.48 -3.94 -12.68
N SER A 430 -6.32 -4.58 -12.88
CA SER A 430 -5.19 -4.49 -11.94
C SER A 430 -4.08 -3.61 -12.52
N ASP A 431 -3.32 -2.98 -11.64
CA ASP A 431 -2.18 -2.15 -12.02
C ASP A 431 -0.91 -2.97 -12.27
N HIS A 432 -0.78 -4.11 -11.62
CA HIS A 432 0.19 -5.17 -11.84
C HIS A 432 -0.39 -6.51 -11.34
N GLY A 433 0.30 -7.60 -11.58
CA GLY A 433 -0.02 -8.90 -11.01
C GLY A 433 0.90 -9.26 -9.85
N SER A 434 0.85 -10.51 -9.46
CA SER A 434 1.57 -11.09 -8.33
C SER A 434 2.52 -12.20 -8.77
N LYS A 435 3.59 -12.38 -8.01
CA LYS A 435 4.50 -13.52 -8.07
C LYS A 435 5.11 -13.79 -6.71
N LEU A 436 5.67 -14.95 -6.50
CA LEU A 436 6.42 -15.25 -5.29
C LEU A 436 7.68 -14.37 -5.19
N MET A 437 8.01 -13.92 -4.00
CA MET A 437 9.23 -13.16 -3.75
C MET A 437 10.37 -14.09 -3.31
N HIS A 438 11.45 -14.09 -4.04
CA HIS A 438 12.66 -14.78 -3.61
C HIS A 438 13.44 -13.95 -2.57
N PRO A 439 13.93 -14.52 -1.46
CA PRO A 439 14.64 -13.77 -0.42
C PRO A 439 15.88 -13.04 -0.92
N LEU A 440 16.64 -13.63 -1.85
CA LEU A 440 17.80 -12.98 -2.47
C LEU A 440 17.47 -11.69 -3.20
N TYR A 441 16.22 -11.51 -3.62
CA TYR A 441 15.76 -10.33 -4.32
C TYR A 441 15.96 -9.04 -3.50
N MET A 442 15.47 -9.02 -2.27
CA MET A 442 15.65 -7.84 -1.40
C MET A 442 17.13 -7.61 -1.08
N TYR A 443 17.87 -8.69 -0.84
CA TYR A 443 19.29 -8.62 -0.52
C TYR A 443 20.11 -8.06 -1.69
N THR A 444 19.88 -8.53 -2.92
CA THR A 444 20.55 -8.01 -4.12
C THR A 444 20.23 -6.54 -4.38
N THR A 445 18.99 -6.09 -4.10
CA THR A 445 18.59 -4.68 -4.24
C THR A 445 19.35 -3.79 -3.25
N ILE A 446 19.49 -4.22 -2.00
CA ILE A 446 20.22 -3.47 -0.97
C ILE A 446 21.71 -3.38 -1.30
N LEU A 447 22.32 -4.51 -1.67
CA LEU A 447 23.72 -4.52 -2.07
C LEU A 447 23.99 -3.65 -3.27
N ALA A 448 23.10 -3.64 -4.26
CA ALA A 448 23.21 -2.76 -5.39
C ALA A 448 23.22 -1.29 -4.94
N GLY A 449 22.33 -0.90 -4.03
CA GLY A 449 22.34 0.44 -3.44
C GLY A 449 23.69 0.80 -2.81
N ARG A 450 24.30 -0.13 -2.06
CA ARG A 450 25.63 0.08 -1.46
C ARG A 450 26.72 0.23 -2.52
N VAL A 451 26.75 -0.68 -3.51
CA VAL A 451 27.72 -0.63 -4.61
C VAL A 451 27.65 0.70 -5.36
N ILE A 452 26.43 1.20 -5.63
CA ILE A 452 26.22 2.49 -6.29
C ILE A 452 26.80 3.63 -5.44
N ILE A 453 26.43 3.69 -4.17
CA ILE A 453 26.90 4.75 -3.25
C ILE A 453 28.42 4.73 -3.12
N GLU A 454 29.03 3.56 -2.90
CA GLU A 454 30.50 3.43 -2.78
C GLU A 454 31.25 3.80 -4.07
N ALA A 455 30.70 3.46 -5.24
CA ALA A 455 31.29 3.83 -6.50
C ALA A 455 31.28 5.35 -6.74
N LEU A 456 30.16 6.00 -6.42
CA LEU A 456 29.99 7.44 -6.52
C LEU A 456 30.83 8.18 -5.47
N GLU A 457 30.96 7.65 -4.25
CA GLU A 457 31.78 8.19 -3.18
C GLU A 457 33.28 8.16 -3.54
N ARG A 458 33.78 7.05 -4.07
CA ARG A 458 35.18 6.94 -4.54
C ARG A 458 35.57 7.97 -5.60
N LYS A 459 34.59 8.50 -6.32
CA LYS A 459 34.77 9.55 -7.34
C LYS A 459 34.45 10.96 -6.80
N GLY A 460 34.08 11.08 -5.52
CA GLY A 460 33.74 12.37 -4.90
C GLY A 460 32.36 12.91 -5.24
N TYR A 461 31.50 12.12 -5.90
CA TYR A 461 30.14 12.53 -6.25
C TYR A 461 29.13 12.38 -5.11
N VAL A 462 29.44 11.53 -4.15
CA VAL A 462 28.67 11.34 -2.91
C VAL A 462 29.56 11.55 -1.70
N VAL A 463 29.03 12.21 -0.67
CA VAL A 463 29.74 12.54 0.58
C VAL A 463 29.01 11.91 1.75
N ARG A 464 29.76 11.33 2.72
CA ARG A 464 29.20 10.83 3.99
C ARG A 464 29.45 11.79 5.14
N ARG A 465 28.55 11.73 6.10
CA ARG A 465 28.68 12.33 7.43
C ARG A 465 29.60 11.48 8.32
N PRO A 466 30.11 12.02 9.43
CA PRO A 466 30.93 11.24 10.38
C PRO A 466 30.23 9.98 10.94
N ASN A 467 28.90 9.97 10.99
CA ASN A 467 28.11 8.81 11.43
C ASN A 467 27.92 7.73 10.34
N GLY A 468 28.52 7.90 9.16
CA GLY A 468 28.44 6.96 8.03
C GLY A 468 27.26 7.18 7.10
N GLU A 469 26.28 8.02 7.43
CA GLU A 469 25.16 8.35 6.56
C GLU A 469 25.57 9.25 5.39
N VAL A 470 24.87 9.12 4.26
CA VAL A 470 25.09 10.00 3.11
C VAL A 470 24.60 11.42 3.43
N ASP A 471 25.45 12.41 3.18
CA ASP A 471 25.09 13.82 3.22
C ASP A 471 24.63 14.31 1.85
N TRP A 472 23.34 14.18 1.59
CA TRP A 472 22.76 14.58 0.31
C TRP A 472 22.89 16.08 0.03
N THR A 473 23.06 16.94 1.05
CA THR A 473 23.24 18.39 0.86
C THR A 473 24.62 18.75 0.31
N LYS A 474 25.61 17.88 0.56
CA LYS A 474 26.99 18.02 0.09
C LYS A 474 27.33 17.11 -1.08
N SER A 475 26.40 16.27 -1.52
CA SER A 475 26.60 15.32 -2.62
C SER A 475 26.21 15.94 -3.94
N ILE A 476 27.04 15.73 -4.97
CA ILE A 476 26.79 16.17 -6.34
C ILE A 476 25.68 15.33 -6.97
N VAL A 477 25.73 13.99 -6.78
CA VAL A 477 24.72 13.05 -7.26
C VAL A 477 23.71 12.78 -6.17
N ARG A 478 22.42 12.98 -6.44
CA ARG A 478 21.31 12.83 -5.51
C ARG A 478 20.21 11.93 -6.08
N PRO A 479 19.48 11.18 -5.26
CA PRO A 479 18.33 10.41 -5.76
C PRO A 479 17.29 11.31 -6.41
N GLY A 480 16.79 10.89 -7.56
CA GLY A 480 15.73 11.55 -8.32
C GLY A 480 14.65 10.57 -8.77
N SER A 481 13.59 11.04 -9.45
CA SER A 481 12.55 10.21 -10.02
C SER A 481 13.12 9.34 -11.15
N PHE A 482 13.08 8.03 -10.97
CA PHE A 482 13.64 7.05 -11.90
C PHE A 482 15.16 7.20 -12.18
N GLY A 483 15.91 7.72 -11.20
CA GLY A 483 17.35 7.82 -11.36
C GLY A 483 18.03 8.82 -10.44
N TYR A 484 18.93 9.63 -10.98
CA TYR A 484 19.77 10.52 -10.21
C TYR A 484 19.76 11.94 -10.77
N ASN A 485 19.62 12.91 -9.88
CA ASN A 485 19.78 14.34 -10.17
C ASN A 485 21.24 14.76 -9.89
N LEU A 486 21.71 15.74 -10.63
CA LEU A 486 22.96 16.45 -10.34
C LEU A 486 22.65 17.75 -9.58
N SER A 487 23.45 18.11 -8.60
CA SER A 487 23.30 19.33 -7.81
C SER A 487 23.93 20.52 -8.53
N VAL A 488 23.14 21.34 -9.24
CA VAL A 488 23.58 22.40 -10.14
C VAL A 488 23.35 23.78 -9.53
N LYS A 489 24.36 24.64 -9.52
CA LYS A 489 24.25 26.04 -9.09
C LYS A 489 23.20 26.79 -9.91
N GLY A 490 22.39 27.61 -9.25
CA GLY A 490 21.33 28.39 -9.88
C GLY A 490 20.04 27.59 -10.20
N ARG A 491 20.10 26.25 -10.22
CA ARG A 491 18.93 25.38 -10.38
C ARG A 491 18.49 24.75 -9.05
N ASP A 492 19.43 24.19 -8.33
CA ASP A 492 19.16 23.51 -7.07
C ASP A 492 19.48 24.43 -5.87
N PRO A 493 18.71 24.41 -4.77
CA PRO A 493 18.94 25.32 -3.63
C PRO A 493 20.37 25.27 -3.09
N ASP A 494 20.95 24.07 -3.00
CA ASP A 494 22.32 23.81 -2.56
C ASP A 494 23.19 23.34 -3.73
N GLY A 495 23.08 24.02 -4.89
CA GLY A 495 23.81 23.64 -6.11
C GLY A 495 25.32 23.66 -5.93
N ILE A 496 26.01 22.61 -6.40
CA ILE A 496 27.43 22.40 -6.19
C ILE A 496 28.23 22.61 -7.48
N ILE A 497 27.82 21.99 -8.59
CA ILE A 497 28.52 22.08 -9.87
C ILE A 497 28.06 23.31 -10.66
N ASP A 498 28.95 23.87 -11.46
CA ASP A 498 28.63 24.95 -12.37
C ASP A 498 27.77 24.43 -13.55
N PRO A 499 26.84 25.23 -14.07
CA PRO A 499 26.03 24.83 -15.23
C PRO A 499 26.85 24.37 -16.43
N ASP A 500 28.02 24.96 -16.65
CA ASP A 500 28.92 24.60 -17.76
C ASP A 500 29.54 23.20 -17.60
N ASP A 501 29.68 22.71 -16.39
CA ASP A 501 30.18 21.37 -16.07
C ASP A 501 29.08 20.29 -16.05
N PHE A 502 27.81 20.69 -16.18
CA PHE A 502 26.66 19.78 -16.01
C PHE A 502 26.74 18.57 -16.95
N GLU A 503 26.92 18.80 -18.24
CA GLU A 503 26.88 17.71 -19.23
C GLU A 503 28.10 16.79 -19.09
N LYS A 504 29.27 17.33 -18.82
CA LYS A 504 30.47 16.54 -18.56
C LYS A 504 30.28 15.62 -17.36
N THR A 505 29.84 16.19 -16.23
CA THR A 505 29.59 15.42 -15.00
C THR A 505 28.51 14.37 -15.20
N ARG A 506 27.44 14.71 -15.94
CA ARG A 506 26.36 13.77 -16.26
C ARG A 506 26.85 12.56 -17.04
N LEU A 507 27.70 12.76 -18.04
CA LEU A 507 28.28 11.67 -18.82
C LEU A 507 29.21 10.79 -17.99
N GLU A 508 30.07 11.37 -17.17
CA GLU A 508 30.97 10.64 -16.27
C GLU A 508 30.17 9.75 -15.30
N VAL A 509 29.08 10.27 -14.71
CA VAL A 509 28.21 9.49 -13.83
C VAL A 509 27.48 8.38 -14.58
N ILE A 510 26.99 8.64 -15.79
CA ILE A 510 26.36 7.62 -16.65
C ILE A 510 27.34 6.46 -16.92
N GLU A 511 28.60 6.75 -17.26
CA GLU A 511 29.61 5.72 -17.49
C GLU A 511 29.89 4.89 -16.23
N ILE A 512 30.04 5.54 -15.07
CA ILE A 512 30.22 4.84 -13.80
C ILE A 512 29.05 3.88 -13.55
N LEU A 513 27.80 4.36 -13.66
CA LEU A 513 26.61 3.56 -13.37
C LEU A 513 26.44 2.38 -14.33
N ARG A 514 26.84 2.52 -15.60
CA ARG A 514 26.74 1.46 -16.61
C ARG A 514 27.62 0.25 -16.29
N GLU A 515 28.80 0.50 -15.73
CA GLU A 515 29.79 -0.54 -15.43
C GLU A 515 29.52 -1.29 -14.13
N LEU A 516 28.61 -0.80 -13.28
CA LEU A 516 28.36 -1.40 -11.98
C LEU A 516 27.69 -2.77 -12.11
N LYS A 517 28.26 -3.75 -11.39
CA LYS A 517 27.72 -5.10 -11.29
C LYS A 517 27.29 -5.43 -9.88
N ASN A 518 26.23 -6.21 -9.78
CA ASN A 518 25.78 -6.77 -8.52
C ASN A 518 26.73 -7.91 -8.12
N PRO A 519 27.34 -7.88 -6.93
CA PRO A 519 28.37 -8.86 -6.53
C PRO A 519 27.84 -10.28 -6.31
N ILE A 520 26.52 -10.46 -6.12
CA ILE A 520 25.92 -11.78 -5.90
C ILE A 520 25.62 -12.46 -7.24
N VAL A 521 24.92 -11.76 -8.12
CA VAL A 521 24.46 -12.33 -9.40
C VAL A 521 25.38 -12.02 -10.56
N ASN A 522 26.46 -11.27 -10.33
CA ASN A 522 27.47 -10.86 -11.32
C ASN A 522 26.89 -10.25 -12.62
N SER A 523 25.70 -9.70 -12.57
CA SER A 523 25.05 -8.99 -13.67
C SER A 523 25.13 -7.47 -13.46
N HIS A 524 25.00 -6.69 -14.54
CA HIS A 524 24.92 -5.24 -14.43
C HIS A 524 23.75 -4.82 -13.56
N ILE A 525 23.97 -3.81 -12.72
CA ILE A 525 22.94 -3.25 -11.82
C ILE A 525 21.79 -2.63 -12.63
N PHE A 526 22.10 -2.04 -13.77
CA PHE A 526 21.11 -1.40 -14.62
C PHE A 526 21.06 -2.04 -16.01
N LYS A 527 19.86 -2.25 -16.55
CA LYS A 527 19.61 -2.61 -17.95
C LYS A 527 19.88 -1.43 -18.89
N LEU A 528 19.58 -0.23 -18.40
CA LEU A 528 19.75 1.01 -19.15
C LEU A 528 20.12 2.14 -18.18
N VAL A 529 21.14 2.91 -18.59
CA VAL A 529 21.48 4.19 -17.99
C VAL A 529 21.64 5.19 -19.13
N CYS A 530 20.86 6.26 -19.11
CA CYS A 530 20.90 7.27 -20.16
C CYS A 530 20.53 8.66 -19.64
N ARG A 531 20.69 9.67 -20.50
CA ARG A 531 20.15 11.01 -20.26
C ARG A 531 18.62 10.93 -20.23
N ARG A 532 17.96 11.77 -19.42
CA ARG A 532 16.48 11.81 -19.32
C ARG A 532 15.81 12.08 -20.68
N GLU A 533 16.46 12.88 -21.53
CA GLU A 533 15.97 13.21 -22.87
C GLU A 533 15.85 11.96 -23.77
N ASN A 534 16.76 11.01 -23.59
CA ASN A 534 16.71 9.72 -24.28
C ASN A 534 15.62 8.78 -23.70
N ALA A 535 15.30 8.93 -22.41
CA ALA A 535 14.26 8.14 -21.76
C ALA A 535 12.84 8.55 -22.19
N GLU A 536 12.67 9.71 -22.80
CA GLU A 536 11.36 10.20 -23.28
C GLU A 536 10.77 9.25 -24.33
N ALA A 537 11.59 8.69 -25.20
CA ALA A 537 11.18 7.67 -26.18
C ALA A 537 10.60 6.40 -25.53
N LEU A 538 10.90 6.16 -24.24
CA LEU A 538 10.39 5.06 -23.44
C LEU A 538 9.21 5.49 -22.55
N GLY A 539 8.80 6.76 -22.61
CA GLY A 539 7.76 7.33 -21.77
C GLY A 539 8.21 7.79 -20.38
N TYR A 540 9.53 7.92 -20.12
CA TYR A 540 10.09 8.28 -18.80
C TYR A 540 10.82 9.62 -18.76
N GLY A 541 10.83 10.40 -19.81
CA GLY A 541 11.41 11.74 -19.86
C GLY A 541 10.60 12.81 -19.11
N GLY A 542 10.78 14.05 -19.57
CA GLY A 542 10.07 15.21 -19.05
C GLY A 542 10.69 15.84 -17.79
N ASP A 543 10.12 16.96 -17.33
CA ASP A 543 10.70 17.79 -16.27
C ASP A 543 10.74 17.11 -14.87
N ARG A 544 9.94 16.09 -14.66
CA ARG A 544 9.89 15.35 -13.39
C ARG A 544 10.81 14.13 -13.35
N CYS A 545 11.38 13.73 -14.48
CA CYS A 545 12.41 12.69 -14.54
C CYS A 545 13.74 13.25 -14.02
N ALA A 546 14.52 12.41 -13.39
CA ALA A 546 15.88 12.75 -12.98
C ALA A 546 16.77 13.07 -14.18
N ASP A 547 17.86 13.84 -13.98
CA ASP A 547 18.83 14.21 -15.02
C ASP A 547 19.43 12.99 -15.70
N ILE A 548 19.62 11.90 -14.93
CA ILE A 548 20.11 10.59 -15.37
C ILE A 548 19.03 9.58 -15.09
N PHE A 549 18.46 9.01 -16.15
CA PHE A 549 17.49 7.93 -16.06
C PHE A 549 18.21 6.59 -15.89
N VAL A 550 17.67 5.75 -14.99
CA VAL A 550 18.14 4.38 -14.81
C VAL A 550 16.99 3.38 -14.88
N TRP A 551 17.22 2.26 -15.54
CA TRP A 551 16.34 1.11 -15.53
C TRP A 551 17.03 -0.03 -14.79
N PRO A 552 16.61 -0.40 -13.58
CA PRO A 552 17.25 -1.48 -12.83
C PRO A 552 17.17 -2.82 -13.57
N ASN A 553 18.24 -3.59 -13.48
CA ASN A 553 18.30 -4.96 -13.99
C ASN A 553 17.82 -6.00 -12.95
N PHE A 554 17.63 -5.55 -11.74
CA PHE A 554 17.07 -6.34 -10.63
C PHE A 554 15.91 -5.54 -10.08
N GLY A 555 15.25 -6.10 -9.23
CA GLY A 555 13.98 -5.71 -8.81
C GLY A 555 13.05 -6.83 -9.22
N ASP A 556 11.78 -6.58 -9.32
CA ASP A 556 10.76 -7.55 -9.73
C ASP A 556 11.08 -8.30 -11.03
N ARG A 557 12.23 -8.00 -11.66
CA ARG A 557 12.67 -8.52 -12.96
C ARG A 557 13.96 -9.34 -12.93
N LEU A 558 14.49 -9.71 -11.78
CA LEU A 558 15.38 -10.85 -11.76
C LEU A 558 14.58 -12.03 -12.30
N GLU A 559 14.81 -12.34 -13.56
CA GLU A 559 14.47 -13.62 -14.18
C GLU A 559 15.36 -14.71 -13.55
N LEU A 560 15.31 -14.83 -12.26
CA LEU A 560 15.66 -16.05 -11.60
C LEU A 560 14.42 -16.92 -11.83
N GLU A 561 14.49 -17.83 -12.75
CA GLU A 561 13.54 -18.94 -12.85
C GLU A 561 13.64 -19.73 -11.55
N TYR A 562 12.75 -19.41 -10.61
CA TYR A 562 12.71 -20.09 -9.33
C TYR A 562 11.81 -21.30 -9.47
N GLU A 563 12.43 -22.46 -9.60
CA GLU A 563 11.69 -23.71 -9.48
C GLU A 563 11.18 -23.89 -8.05
N LYS A 564 11.95 -23.49 -7.05
CA LYS A 564 11.58 -23.57 -5.63
C LYS A 564 12.46 -22.67 -4.76
N ILE A 565 11.88 -22.05 -3.72
CA ILE A 565 12.61 -21.33 -2.68
C ILE A 565 12.84 -22.27 -1.50
N THR A 566 14.03 -22.26 -0.91
CA THR A 566 14.39 -23.12 0.21
C THR A 566 14.66 -22.31 1.49
N LYS A 567 14.70 -22.97 2.64
CA LYS A 567 15.13 -22.33 3.90
C LYS A 567 16.58 -21.87 3.82
N GLU A 568 17.44 -22.62 3.14
CA GLU A 568 18.84 -22.26 2.92
C GLU A 568 18.99 -20.97 2.13
N ASP A 569 18.03 -20.60 1.27
CA ASP A 569 18.06 -19.31 0.55
C ASP A 569 17.85 -18.13 1.50
N TYR A 570 17.04 -18.31 2.54
CA TYR A 570 16.91 -17.33 3.62
C TYR A 570 18.16 -17.27 4.50
N GLU A 571 18.75 -18.41 4.85
CA GLU A 571 19.97 -18.51 5.66
C GLU A 571 21.18 -17.85 4.98
N LYS A 572 21.31 -17.97 3.64
CA LYS A 572 22.37 -17.30 2.84
C LYS A 572 22.38 -15.78 3.02
N ILE A 573 21.25 -15.19 3.37
CA ILE A 573 21.11 -13.76 3.63
C ILE A 573 20.97 -13.43 5.11
N GLY A 574 21.27 -14.37 6.00
CA GLY A 574 21.27 -14.18 7.45
C GLY A 574 19.90 -14.24 8.11
N ILE A 575 18.87 -14.77 7.43
CA ILE A 575 17.54 -15.00 8.00
C ILE A 575 17.41 -16.46 8.37
N THR A 576 17.48 -16.75 9.67
CA THR A 576 17.42 -18.11 10.21
C THR A 576 16.04 -18.49 10.75
N ASP A 577 15.15 -17.53 10.98
CA ASP A 577 13.78 -17.73 11.45
C ASP A 577 12.80 -17.01 10.53
N ILE A 578 12.15 -17.78 9.63
CA ILE A 578 11.10 -17.29 8.72
C ILE A 578 9.70 -17.36 9.35
N GLY A 579 9.63 -17.78 10.63
CA GLY A 579 8.37 -17.95 11.36
C GLY A 579 7.67 -19.27 11.06
N THR A 580 6.38 -19.28 11.31
CA THR A 580 5.49 -20.44 11.06
C THR A 580 4.39 -20.05 10.07
N TRP A 581 3.59 -21.03 9.67
CA TRP A 581 2.45 -20.80 8.78
C TRP A 581 1.43 -19.79 9.37
N GLU A 582 1.18 -19.85 10.66
CA GLU A 582 0.27 -18.93 11.37
C GLU A 582 0.90 -17.55 11.61
N TRP A 583 2.20 -17.50 11.59
CA TRP A 583 2.92 -16.28 11.92
C TRP A 583 4.24 -16.14 11.17
N PRO A 584 4.18 -15.89 9.88
CA PRO A 584 5.37 -15.62 9.09
C PRO A 584 5.99 -14.30 9.54
N MET A 585 7.29 -14.31 9.78
CA MET A 585 8.06 -13.12 10.15
C MET A 585 9.19 -12.90 9.16
N GLY A 586 9.51 -11.63 8.92
CA GLY A 586 10.72 -11.29 8.20
C GLY A 586 10.48 -10.52 6.91
N ILE A 587 10.64 -11.16 5.77
CA ILE A 587 10.49 -10.53 4.46
C ILE A 587 9.15 -10.88 3.83
N PRO A 588 8.63 -10.02 2.93
CA PRO A 588 7.45 -10.34 2.14
C PRO A 588 7.61 -11.67 1.39
N THR A 589 6.53 -12.43 1.31
CA THR A 589 6.49 -13.73 0.61
C THR A 589 6.09 -13.57 -0.86
N GLY A 590 5.37 -12.50 -1.19
CA GLY A 590 4.97 -12.14 -2.54
C GLY A 590 5.58 -10.83 -3.03
N ALA A 591 5.75 -10.73 -4.35
CA ALA A 591 6.25 -9.59 -5.10
C ALA A 591 5.33 -9.27 -6.27
N HIS A 592 5.62 -8.19 -6.98
CA HIS A 592 4.86 -7.74 -8.13
C HIS A 592 5.31 -8.42 -9.42
N SER A 593 4.34 -8.80 -10.26
CA SER A 593 4.54 -9.26 -11.63
C SER A 593 4.27 -8.12 -12.61
N ASP A 594 4.91 -8.15 -13.79
CA ASP A 594 4.66 -7.17 -14.86
C ASP A 594 3.41 -7.50 -15.71
N ILE A 595 2.65 -8.51 -15.31
CA ILE A 595 1.42 -8.92 -15.98
C ILE A 595 0.22 -8.54 -15.13
N ALA A 596 -0.46 -7.50 -15.56
CA ALA A 596 -1.75 -7.07 -15.04
C ALA A 596 -2.91 -7.69 -15.85
N MET A 597 -4.15 -7.46 -15.42
CA MET A 597 -5.34 -7.96 -16.13
C MET A 597 -6.36 -6.85 -16.40
N LEU A 598 -7.15 -7.07 -17.42
CA LEU A 598 -8.35 -6.30 -17.75
C LEU A 598 -9.50 -7.27 -18.04
N LEU A 599 -10.59 -7.12 -17.32
CA LEU A 599 -11.89 -7.71 -17.64
C LEU A 599 -12.86 -6.56 -17.93
N ILE A 600 -13.49 -6.58 -19.09
CA ILE A 600 -14.42 -5.54 -19.51
C ILE A 600 -15.68 -6.15 -20.11
N SER A 601 -16.83 -5.68 -19.67
CA SER A 601 -18.14 -6.15 -20.13
C SER A 601 -19.09 -4.98 -20.39
N GLY A 602 -19.97 -5.15 -21.35
CA GLY A 602 -21.03 -4.20 -21.68
C GLY A 602 -21.33 -4.14 -23.18
N PRO A 603 -22.21 -3.22 -23.60
CA PRO A 603 -22.59 -3.09 -25.00
C PRO A 603 -21.42 -2.76 -25.92
N GLY A 604 -21.29 -3.50 -27.02
CA GLY A 604 -20.21 -3.37 -28.00
C GLY A 604 -18.95 -4.16 -27.65
N ILE A 605 -18.94 -4.90 -26.53
CA ILE A 605 -17.86 -5.79 -26.12
C ILE A 605 -18.20 -7.25 -26.45
N LYS A 606 -17.24 -7.99 -27.01
CA LYS A 606 -17.35 -9.43 -27.25
C LYS A 606 -17.55 -10.18 -25.94
N LYS A 607 -18.44 -11.19 -25.96
CA LYS A 607 -18.73 -12.06 -24.80
C LYS A 607 -17.81 -13.28 -24.82
N SER A 608 -17.47 -13.78 -23.62
CA SER A 608 -16.61 -14.96 -23.44
C SER A 608 -15.36 -14.93 -24.30
N TYR A 609 -14.77 -13.74 -24.45
CA TYR A 609 -13.63 -13.54 -25.34
C TYR A 609 -12.34 -13.33 -24.55
N ARG A 610 -11.28 -14.03 -24.94
CA ARG A 610 -9.92 -13.84 -24.39
C ARG A 610 -9.01 -13.26 -25.45
N CYS A 611 -8.36 -12.15 -25.12
CA CYS A 611 -7.39 -11.52 -26.02
C CYS A 611 -6.24 -12.47 -26.39
N THR A 612 -5.83 -12.44 -27.64
CA THR A 612 -4.77 -13.30 -28.20
C THR A 612 -3.38 -12.78 -27.89
N ARG A 613 -3.25 -11.50 -27.57
CA ARG A 613 -1.99 -10.81 -27.23
C ARG A 613 -2.12 -10.00 -25.95
N LYS A 614 -0.97 -9.68 -25.36
CA LYS A 614 -0.91 -8.75 -24.22
C LYS A 614 -0.97 -7.30 -24.73
N TYR A 615 -1.71 -6.46 -24.02
CA TYR A 615 -1.81 -5.03 -24.28
C TYR A 615 -1.02 -4.23 -23.21
N SER A 616 -0.91 -2.92 -23.35
CA SER A 616 -0.33 -2.05 -22.33
C SER A 616 -1.40 -1.47 -21.41
N LEU A 617 -1.06 -1.11 -20.18
CA LEU A 617 -1.92 -0.31 -19.30
C LEU A 617 -2.38 1.00 -19.94
N LEU A 618 -1.57 1.58 -20.84
CA LEU A 618 -1.92 2.76 -21.63
C LEU A 618 -3.20 2.60 -22.45
N ASN A 619 -3.53 1.36 -22.83
CA ASN A 619 -4.70 1.07 -23.66
C ASN A 619 -6.02 1.08 -22.89
N VAL A 620 -5.99 1.06 -21.55
CA VAL A 620 -7.18 0.87 -20.71
C VAL A 620 -8.16 2.04 -20.88
N VAL A 621 -7.77 3.24 -20.50
CA VAL A 621 -8.69 4.40 -20.52
C VAL A 621 -9.13 4.82 -21.93
N PRO A 622 -8.27 4.83 -22.98
CA PRO A 622 -8.75 5.11 -24.33
C PRO A 622 -9.81 4.12 -24.83
N THR A 623 -9.69 2.83 -24.45
CA THR A 623 -10.68 1.79 -24.77
C THR A 623 -11.98 2.03 -24.01
N ILE A 624 -11.90 2.28 -22.70
CA ILE A 624 -13.06 2.57 -21.85
C ILE A 624 -13.82 3.80 -22.37
N CYS A 625 -13.11 4.89 -22.65
CA CYS A 625 -13.73 6.10 -23.18
C CYS A 625 -14.44 5.85 -24.52
N HIS A 626 -13.85 5.03 -25.40
CA HIS A 626 -14.45 4.69 -26.68
C HIS A 626 -15.78 3.95 -26.51
N VAL A 627 -15.81 2.90 -25.69
CA VAL A 627 -17.04 2.09 -25.51
C VAL A 627 -18.10 2.79 -24.67
N ALA A 628 -17.72 3.66 -23.73
CA ALA A 628 -18.64 4.48 -22.94
C ALA A 628 -19.19 5.70 -23.71
N GLY A 629 -18.64 6.01 -24.89
CA GLY A 629 -18.99 7.20 -25.65
C GLY A 629 -18.54 8.50 -24.99
N LEU A 630 -17.40 8.46 -24.28
CA LEU A 630 -16.73 9.60 -23.67
C LEU A 630 -15.64 10.17 -24.60
N PRO A 631 -15.35 11.47 -24.53
CA PRO A 631 -14.09 11.99 -25.06
C PRO A 631 -12.91 11.29 -24.37
N LYS A 632 -11.82 11.14 -25.08
CA LYS A 632 -10.58 10.65 -24.46
C LYS A 632 -9.92 11.75 -23.61
N PRO A 633 -9.11 11.38 -22.60
CA PRO A 633 -8.24 12.34 -21.91
C PRO A 633 -7.38 13.11 -22.90
N ARG A 634 -7.01 14.35 -22.57
CA ARG A 634 -6.24 15.21 -23.49
C ARG A 634 -4.83 14.69 -23.75
N ASP A 635 -4.25 14.04 -22.75
CA ASP A 635 -2.84 13.63 -22.73
C ASP A 635 -2.62 12.14 -23.02
N TYR A 636 -3.69 11.40 -23.42
CA TYR A 636 -3.58 9.97 -23.66
C TYR A 636 -2.61 9.63 -24.81
N GLU A 637 -1.89 8.54 -24.67
CA GLU A 637 -0.93 8.03 -25.66
C GLU A 637 -1.26 6.58 -26.11
N GLY A 638 -2.10 5.88 -25.35
CA GLY A 638 -2.50 4.51 -25.66
C GLY A 638 -3.52 4.40 -26.80
N GLY A 639 -3.50 3.27 -27.50
CA GLY A 639 -4.49 2.92 -28.51
C GLY A 639 -5.73 2.23 -27.90
N ILE A 640 -6.78 2.07 -28.71
CA ILE A 640 -7.97 1.29 -28.36
C ILE A 640 -7.67 -0.20 -28.56
N ILE A 641 -8.12 -1.05 -27.64
CA ILE A 641 -8.06 -2.51 -27.77
C ILE A 641 -9.20 -2.95 -28.72
N MET A 642 -8.94 -2.85 -30.03
CA MET A 642 -9.95 -3.18 -31.06
C MET A 642 -10.36 -4.65 -31.04
N GLU A 643 -9.49 -5.54 -30.57
CA GLU A 643 -9.70 -6.98 -30.53
C GLU A 643 -10.94 -7.41 -29.73
N ILE A 644 -11.33 -6.63 -28.71
CA ILE A 644 -12.48 -6.92 -27.84
C ILE A 644 -13.81 -6.36 -28.33
N LEU A 645 -13.79 -5.56 -29.39
CA LEU A 645 -14.99 -4.90 -29.92
C LEU A 645 -15.73 -5.81 -30.91
N ASN A 646 -17.09 -5.73 -30.91
CA ASN A 646 -17.98 -6.39 -31.87
C ASN A 646 -17.88 -5.75 -33.25
#